data_57e332fc97195b5c69a0200b2c4ec8b9
#
_entry.id   57e332fc97195b5c69a0200b2c4ec8b9
#
_cell.length_a   1.000
_cell.length_b   1.000
_cell.length_c   1.000
_cell.angle_alpha   90.00
_cell.angle_beta   90.00
_cell.angle_gamma   90.00
#
_symmetry.space_group_name_H-M   'P 1'
#
loop_
_entity.id
_entity.type
_entity.pdbx_description
1 polymer ?
#
loop_
_entity_poly.entity_id
_entity_poly.type
_entity_poly.pdbx_seq_one_letter_code
_entity_poly.pdbx_strand_id
1 'polypeptide(L)'
;MSFWSGPGGSQQLIKSDRGMIAMSDDNMMMKQILATHTPDGREVDVKPVFQLIEDILNRATLQASSVDMIAQSQLDIEDKAQQASFISMIEAISFAIDRISCEIAYKALGGVDAHQTTVSLFNMLAAYSWDAKVVLTLAAFAINYGEFWLLAQIYSTNPLAKSMAILKQVPSILEHASHLKSRFDALNNLITAMMDLTRCVIEFKDLPSMYITHDVPAFATAISLIPTAVYWTIRSVVACATQITTLTSMGHEFALSASEGWELSTLAHKLKNINEHLRKQMAVCYQHIDERKSLESYQTLLNLFEMVHIDNMKILKALIYAKDDLQPLVDGSTKRRVNIDVLRRKNVLLLISDLNISHDELSILEQIYSESRLHATRLEGQYEVVWIPIVDRSIPRDEAMQNKFEYIQSQMPWYTVHHPNLIEKAVIRFIKEVWHFRNRPILVVLDPQGRVVSPNAIHMMWIWGSNAFPFTSLREEALWKEETWRLELLIDGIDPELLKWIRDGKYIFLYGGDDVEWVRKFTNAARTVATAARIPLEMVYVGKSSKRDKVRRVMAAIAVEKLSYFWQDMTMVWFFWTRLESMLFSKIQLGRADDLDPMMQEIKKLISYDRNGGWALLSKGSHIVVNAHGTTVLPALLEYDMWKDHILTKGFDTSFKDHHDKLHSIAHPCCRFEFSTHGGRIPEGMKCPECQRVMEKFTTFCCCHDDNVPGTQY
;
A
#
# COMPACT_ATOMS: atom_id res chain seq x y z
N MET A 1 20.12 23.22 -45.51
CA MET A 1 19.31 24.44 -45.28
C MET A 1 18.06 24.04 -44.51
N SER A 2 17.79 24.78 -43.52
CA SER A 2 16.65 24.87 -42.56
C SER A 2 16.72 24.02 -41.30
N PHE A 3 17.14 24.68 -40.34
CA PHE A 3 16.96 24.74 -38.88
C PHE A 3 15.60 24.27 -38.37
N TRP A 4 15.62 23.40 -37.37
CA TRP A 4 14.58 23.36 -36.37
C TRP A 4 15.21 23.40 -34.98
N SER A 5 15.04 24.56 -34.37
CA SER A 5 15.37 24.86 -32.98
C SER A 5 14.32 24.21 -32.06
N GLY A 6 14.77 23.38 -31.15
CA GLY A 6 13.96 22.91 -30.00
C GLY A 6 13.82 24.03 -28.96
N PRO A 7 12.71 24.08 -28.24
CA PRO A 7 12.51 25.03 -27.15
C PRO A 7 13.33 24.66 -25.92
N GLY A 8 14.09 25.63 -25.45
CA GLY A 8 14.87 25.54 -24.23
C GLY A 8 14.00 25.25 -23.01
N GLY A 9 14.35 24.18 -22.31
CA GLY A 9 13.88 23.90 -20.96
C GLY A 9 14.34 25.03 -20.05
N SER A 10 13.38 25.72 -19.50
CA SER A 10 13.54 26.70 -18.46
C SER A 10 14.21 26.12 -17.23
N GLN A 11 15.49 26.49 -17.06
CA GLN A 11 16.14 26.61 -15.77
C GLN A 11 15.43 27.72 -14.98
N GLN A 12 14.28 27.40 -14.41
CA GLN A 12 13.69 28.13 -13.30
C GLN A 12 14.02 27.36 -12.03
N LEU A 13 15.19 27.86 -11.48
CA LEU A 13 15.28 28.34 -10.28
C LEU A 13 15.20 27.71 -9.05
N ILE A 14 16.18 27.64 -8.65
CA ILE A 14 16.80 27.77 -7.33
C ILE A 14 17.35 29.22 -7.25
N LYS A 15 16.45 30.11 -7.13
CA LYS A 15 16.75 31.55 -6.98
C LYS A 15 15.94 32.26 -5.90
N SER A 16 15.38 31.55 -4.92
CA SER A 16 14.62 32.21 -3.85
C SER A 16 15.06 31.94 -2.41
N ASP A 17 16.03 31.07 -2.14
CA ASP A 17 16.52 30.90 -0.76
C ASP A 17 17.90 31.52 -0.47
N ARG A 18 18.42 32.34 -1.38
CA ARG A 18 19.63 33.13 -1.15
C ARG A 18 19.38 34.53 -0.60
N GLY A 19 18.16 34.78 -0.21
CA GLY A 19 17.80 36.03 0.45
C GLY A 19 17.99 35.89 1.95
N MET A 20 19.00 36.62 2.46
CA MET A 20 19.14 36.97 3.86
C MET A 20 19.90 36.02 4.80
N ILE A 21 21.06 35.62 4.40
CA ILE A 21 22.18 35.52 5.35
C ILE A 21 23.28 36.44 4.84
N ALA A 22 23.70 37.40 5.61
CA ALA A 22 24.85 38.23 5.30
C ALA A 22 26.08 37.31 5.25
N MET A 23 26.44 36.85 4.04
CA MET A 23 27.30 35.67 3.84
C MET A 23 28.79 35.91 4.07
N SER A 24 29.27 37.16 4.27
CA SER A 24 30.70 37.39 4.47
C SER A 24 31.13 37.23 5.94
N ASP A 25 30.34 37.75 6.89
CA ASP A 25 30.67 37.68 8.31
C ASP A 25 30.41 36.29 8.88
N ASP A 26 29.34 35.60 8.45
CA ASP A 26 29.01 34.25 8.87
C ASP A 26 30.10 33.23 8.44
N ASN A 27 30.75 33.38 7.30
CA ASN A 27 31.80 32.47 6.86
C ASN A 27 33.09 32.59 7.67
N MET A 28 33.48 33.81 8.08
CA MET A 28 34.67 34.04 8.90
C MET A 28 34.42 33.49 10.33
N MET A 29 33.28 33.78 10.86
CA MET A 29 32.82 33.26 12.18
C MET A 29 32.80 31.72 12.20
N MET A 30 32.23 31.08 11.16
CA MET A 30 32.19 29.63 11.08
C MET A 30 33.56 28.97 10.99
N LYS A 31 34.53 29.59 10.26
CA LYS A 31 35.92 29.12 10.27
C LYS A 31 36.54 29.18 11.67
N GLN A 32 36.26 30.21 12.44
CA GLN A 32 36.71 30.33 13.84
C GLN A 32 36.10 29.25 14.73
N ILE A 33 34.80 28.99 14.61
CA ILE A 33 34.09 27.97 15.39
C ILE A 33 34.59 26.56 15.05
N LEU A 34 34.73 26.25 13.74
CA LEU A 34 35.28 24.96 13.31
C LEU A 34 36.70 24.72 13.81
N ALA A 35 37.54 25.79 13.89
CA ALA A 35 38.90 25.71 14.43
C ALA A 35 38.94 25.33 15.92
N THR A 36 37.87 25.59 16.69
CA THR A 36 37.77 25.21 18.11
C THR A 36 37.32 23.76 18.30
N HIS A 37 36.92 23.04 17.23
CA HIS A 37 36.35 21.69 17.32
C HIS A 37 37.46 20.64 17.20
N THR A 38 37.91 20.12 18.32
CA THR A 38 38.94 19.06 18.41
C THR A 38 38.45 17.93 19.30
N PRO A 39 37.48 17.10 18.83
CA PRO A 39 36.91 16.03 19.61
C PRO A 39 37.98 14.99 19.97
N ASP A 40 37.99 14.54 21.21
CA ASP A 40 38.94 13.56 21.76
C ASP A 40 38.39 12.13 21.81
N GLY A 41 37.22 11.91 21.23
CA GLY A 41 36.55 10.61 21.21
C GLY A 41 35.64 10.33 22.41
N ARG A 42 35.45 11.31 23.30
CA ARG A 42 34.49 11.17 24.41
C ARG A 42 33.08 11.12 23.85
N GLU A 43 32.39 10.04 24.13
CA GLU A 43 30.96 9.94 23.85
C GLU A 43 30.18 10.23 25.14
N VAL A 44 29.32 11.24 25.09
CA VAL A 44 28.36 11.55 26.14
C VAL A 44 26.98 11.16 25.63
N ASP A 45 26.26 10.33 26.36
CA ASP A 45 24.85 10.09 26.06
C ASP A 45 24.05 11.33 26.45
N VAL A 46 23.76 12.15 25.46
CA VAL A 46 23.09 13.45 25.66
C VAL A 46 21.58 13.33 25.85
N LYS A 47 20.95 12.21 25.50
CA LYS A 47 19.49 12.07 25.54
C LYS A 47 18.89 12.19 26.93
N PRO A 48 19.39 11.44 27.94
CA PRO A 48 18.85 11.56 29.31
C PRO A 48 19.06 12.95 29.89
N VAL A 49 20.20 13.59 29.55
CA VAL A 49 20.50 14.96 30.02
C VAL A 49 19.51 15.94 29.35
N PHE A 50 19.26 15.78 28.05
CA PHE A 50 18.33 16.64 27.31
C PHE A 50 16.90 16.49 27.84
N GLN A 51 16.45 15.29 28.18
CA GLN A 51 15.15 15.06 28.81
C GLN A 51 14.99 15.83 30.13
N LEU A 52 16.03 15.85 30.99
CA LEU A 52 16.01 16.66 32.20
C LEU A 52 15.93 18.17 31.90
N ILE A 53 16.67 18.64 30.91
CA ILE A 53 16.63 20.02 30.46
C ILE A 53 15.21 20.39 29.99
N GLU A 54 14.60 19.54 29.18
CA GLU A 54 13.23 19.75 28.70
C GLU A 54 12.23 19.81 29.87
N ASP A 55 12.36 18.94 30.85
CA ASP A 55 11.48 18.94 32.04
C ASP A 55 11.62 20.25 32.84
N ILE A 56 12.87 20.70 33.12
CA ILE A 56 13.13 21.94 33.81
C ILE A 56 12.59 23.15 33.04
N LEU A 57 12.95 23.29 31.76
CA LEU A 57 12.58 24.46 30.95
C LEU A 57 11.10 24.52 30.65
N ASN A 58 10.45 23.39 30.39
CA ASN A 58 9.00 23.34 30.17
C ASN A 58 8.23 23.75 31.42
N ARG A 59 8.64 23.27 32.61
CA ARG A 59 8.01 23.68 33.88
C ARG A 59 8.22 25.16 34.14
N ALA A 60 9.43 25.67 33.88
CA ALA A 60 9.75 27.08 34.07
C ALA A 60 8.96 28.00 33.10
N THR A 61 8.75 27.58 31.85
CA THR A 61 8.02 28.37 30.84
C THR A 61 6.50 28.30 31.01
N LEU A 62 5.92 27.17 31.44
CA LEU A 62 4.47 27.00 31.69
C LEU A 62 3.99 27.88 32.85
N GLN A 63 4.83 28.14 33.84
CA GLN A 63 4.48 28.96 34.99
C GLN A 63 4.42 30.47 34.69
N ALA A 64 5.07 30.90 33.64
CA ALA A 64 4.95 32.28 33.16
C ALA A 64 3.55 32.56 32.54
N SER A 65 2.76 31.54 32.24
CA SER A 65 1.50 31.67 31.49
C SER A 65 0.23 31.22 32.23
N SER A 66 0.28 30.47 33.35
CA SER A 66 -0.93 30.08 34.08
C SER A 66 -0.66 29.45 35.46
N VAL A 67 -1.47 29.86 36.44
CA VAL A 67 -1.33 29.48 37.89
C VAL A 67 -1.98 28.13 38.23
N ASP A 68 -2.49 27.37 37.29
CA ASP A 68 -3.15 26.10 37.59
C ASP A 68 -2.69 25.00 36.64
N MET A 69 -1.87 24.09 37.12
CA MET A 69 -1.93 22.63 36.86
C MET A 69 -0.63 21.94 37.36
N ILE A 70 -0.70 21.30 38.51
CA ILE A 70 0.29 20.33 38.95
C ILE A 70 -0.05 18.99 38.32
N ALA A 71 0.62 18.64 37.23
CA ALA A 71 0.65 17.27 36.72
C ALA A 71 1.95 16.61 37.18
N GLN A 72 1.85 15.63 38.08
CA GLN A 72 2.94 14.74 38.47
C GLN A 72 3.30 13.85 37.26
N SER A 73 4.38 14.15 36.58
CA SER A 73 5.07 13.15 35.78
C SER A 73 6.18 12.54 36.64
N GLN A 74 5.96 11.31 37.09
CA GLN A 74 7.02 10.49 37.69
C GLN A 74 7.98 10.10 36.55
N LEU A 75 9.26 10.36 36.76
CA LEU A 75 10.32 9.71 36.00
C LEU A 75 10.40 8.26 36.52
N ASP A 76 9.70 7.34 35.87
CA ASP A 76 9.81 5.92 36.15
C ASP A 76 11.16 5.42 35.58
N ILE A 77 12.20 5.54 36.37
CA ILE A 77 13.48 4.89 36.11
C ILE A 77 13.40 3.51 36.77
N GLU A 78 12.81 2.56 36.04
CA GLU A 78 12.53 1.22 36.56
C GLU A 78 13.77 0.30 36.69
N ASP A 79 14.95 0.69 36.23
CA ASP A 79 16.10 -0.20 36.22
C ASP A 79 17.27 0.36 37.03
N LYS A 80 17.60 -0.27 38.20
CA LYS A 80 18.71 0.14 39.10
C LYS A 80 20.07 0.20 38.39
N ALA A 81 20.28 -0.61 37.33
CA ALA A 81 21.50 -0.61 36.53
C ALA A 81 21.60 0.63 35.62
N GLN A 82 20.50 1.05 35.02
CA GLN A 82 20.42 2.29 34.24
C GLN A 82 20.57 3.52 35.10
N GLN A 83 20.03 3.52 36.34
CA GLN A 83 20.14 4.60 37.29
C GLN A 83 21.59 4.81 37.75
N ALA A 84 22.35 3.74 38.03
CA ALA A 84 23.75 3.82 38.39
C ALA A 84 24.65 4.37 37.27
N SER A 85 24.40 3.93 36.01
CA SER A 85 25.09 4.43 34.82
C SER A 85 24.79 5.92 34.57
N PHE A 86 23.54 6.32 34.77
CA PHE A 86 23.11 7.71 34.61
C PHE A 86 23.76 8.63 35.65
N ILE A 87 23.83 8.24 36.94
CA ILE A 87 24.46 9.01 37.99
C ILE A 87 25.95 9.20 37.69
N SER A 88 26.68 8.13 37.32
CA SER A 88 28.09 8.22 36.97
C SER A 88 28.34 9.15 35.76
N MET A 89 27.44 9.16 34.79
CA MET A 89 27.52 10.08 33.67
C MET A 89 27.30 11.54 34.10
N ILE A 90 26.32 11.83 34.96
CA ILE A 90 26.05 13.17 35.45
C ILE A 90 27.25 13.66 36.28
N GLU A 91 27.86 12.82 37.12
CA GLU A 91 29.09 13.16 37.87
C GLU A 91 30.23 13.56 36.91
N ALA A 92 30.39 12.87 35.78
CA ALA A 92 31.45 13.16 34.83
C ALA A 92 31.25 14.51 34.11
N ILE A 93 30.02 14.99 33.92
CA ILE A 93 29.71 16.22 33.18
C ILE A 93 29.38 17.41 34.11
N SER A 94 29.07 17.18 35.39
CA SER A 94 28.66 18.23 36.32
C SER A 94 29.66 19.37 36.37
N PHE A 95 30.96 19.05 36.49
CA PHE A 95 32.03 20.08 36.50
C PHE A 95 32.05 20.93 35.25
N ALA A 96 31.78 20.33 34.07
CA ALA A 96 31.71 21.09 32.82
C ALA A 96 30.50 22.04 32.81
N ILE A 97 29.35 21.57 33.31
CA ILE A 97 28.10 22.36 33.40
C ILE A 97 28.33 23.57 34.37
N ASP A 98 28.90 23.33 35.57
CA ASP A 98 29.19 24.41 36.52
C ASP A 98 30.15 25.44 35.93
N ARG A 99 31.19 24.99 35.27
CA ARG A 99 32.17 25.86 34.62
C ARG A 99 31.56 26.73 33.51
N ILE A 100 30.67 26.17 32.72
CA ILE A 100 29.92 26.90 31.69
C ILE A 100 29.01 27.95 32.35
N SER A 101 28.33 27.59 33.43
CA SER A 101 27.44 28.47 34.18
C SER A 101 28.21 29.68 34.74
N CYS A 102 29.37 29.44 35.37
CA CYS A 102 30.26 30.51 35.88
C CYS A 102 30.76 31.43 34.77
N GLU A 103 31.20 30.89 33.63
CA GLU A 103 31.71 31.67 32.49
C GLU A 103 30.64 32.59 31.91
N ILE A 104 29.42 32.09 31.75
CA ILE A 104 28.29 32.88 31.24
C ILE A 104 27.95 34.00 32.23
N ALA A 105 27.83 33.70 33.52
CA ALA A 105 27.49 34.68 34.54
C ALA A 105 28.56 35.79 34.69
N TYR A 106 29.83 35.42 34.67
CA TYR A 106 30.95 36.37 34.77
C TYR A 106 30.98 37.34 33.60
N LYS A 107 30.83 36.83 32.35
CA LYS A 107 30.89 37.67 31.15
C LYS A 107 29.62 38.48 30.92
N ALA A 108 28.46 38.01 31.36
CA ALA A 108 27.23 38.78 31.31
C ALA A 108 27.32 40.08 32.14
N LEU A 109 27.93 40.02 33.33
CA LEU A 109 28.14 41.19 34.19
C LEU A 109 29.24 42.14 33.68
N GLY A 110 30.20 41.61 32.93
CA GLY A 110 31.33 42.41 32.41
C GLY A 110 31.02 43.17 31.12
N GLY A 111 29.82 43.09 30.54
CA GLY A 111 29.45 43.78 29.26
C GLY A 111 30.24 43.27 28.07
N VAL A 112 30.75 42.02 28.11
CA VAL A 112 31.48 41.39 27.00
C VAL A 112 30.54 41.04 25.87
N ASP A 113 31.00 41.26 24.62
CA ASP A 113 30.20 40.91 23.42
C ASP A 113 29.76 39.43 23.45
N ALA A 114 28.50 39.20 23.16
CA ALA A 114 27.88 37.86 23.16
C ALA A 114 28.59 36.87 22.20
N HIS A 115 29.18 37.36 21.11
CA HIS A 115 29.98 36.52 20.21
C HIS A 115 31.26 36.03 20.91
N GLN A 116 32.01 36.93 21.59
CA GLN A 116 33.24 36.56 22.28
C GLN A 116 32.97 35.58 23.45
N THR A 117 31.84 35.76 24.15
CA THR A 117 31.38 34.80 25.15
C THR A 117 31.08 33.44 24.54
N THR A 118 30.39 33.41 23.41
CA THR A 118 30.08 32.18 22.70
C THR A 118 31.37 31.46 22.25
N VAL A 119 32.34 32.15 21.69
CA VAL A 119 33.63 31.56 21.27
C VAL A 119 34.40 31.02 22.49
N SER A 120 34.36 31.70 23.65
CA SER A 120 34.94 31.17 24.87
C SER A 120 34.33 29.85 25.31
N LEU A 121 33.00 29.71 25.23
CA LEU A 121 32.32 28.46 25.52
C LEU A 121 32.72 27.36 24.54
N PHE A 122 32.86 27.65 23.24
CA PHE A 122 33.35 26.68 22.27
C PHE A 122 34.76 26.19 22.57
N ASN A 123 35.65 27.06 22.99
CA ASN A 123 37.00 26.68 23.42
C ASN A 123 36.98 25.78 24.66
N MET A 124 36.12 26.08 25.67
CA MET A 124 35.94 25.22 26.83
C MET A 124 35.38 23.84 26.50
N LEU A 125 34.56 23.76 25.47
CA LEU A 125 33.89 22.56 24.99
C LEU A 125 34.60 21.92 23.77
N ALA A 126 35.85 22.27 23.49
CA ALA A 126 36.57 21.84 22.30
C ALA A 126 36.52 20.32 22.08
N ALA A 127 36.71 19.55 23.15
CA ALA A 127 36.78 18.09 23.13
C ALA A 127 35.43 17.36 22.93
N TYR A 128 34.32 18.08 23.04
CA TYR A 128 32.99 17.46 22.96
C TYR A 128 32.45 17.51 21.52
N SER A 129 31.56 16.52 21.19
CA SER A 129 30.79 16.50 19.93
C SER A 129 29.81 17.68 19.84
N TRP A 130 29.28 17.99 18.64
CA TRP A 130 28.40 19.13 18.45
C TRP A 130 27.12 19.06 19.27
N ASP A 131 26.49 17.88 19.34
CA ASP A 131 25.32 17.60 20.16
C ASP A 131 25.61 17.78 21.65
N ALA A 132 26.75 17.28 22.14
CA ALA A 132 27.14 17.45 23.52
C ALA A 132 27.42 18.91 23.89
N LYS A 133 28.08 19.70 23.00
CA LYS A 133 28.33 21.13 23.22
C LYS A 133 27.03 21.89 23.48
N VAL A 134 26.00 21.69 22.66
CA VAL A 134 24.73 22.40 22.82
C VAL A 134 23.95 21.93 24.05
N VAL A 135 23.95 20.61 24.33
CA VAL A 135 23.23 20.07 25.48
C VAL A 135 23.86 20.50 26.80
N LEU A 136 25.18 20.45 26.93
CA LEU A 136 25.86 20.90 28.16
C LEU A 136 25.66 22.41 28.43
N THR A 137 25.66 23.22 27.34
CA THR A 137 25.39 24.65 27.48
C THR A 137 23.95 24.94 27.88
N LEU A 138 22.99 24.20 27.27
CA LEU A 138 21.58 24.28 27.67
C LEU A 138 21.36 23.80 29.13
N ALA A 139 22.08 22.75 29.59
CA ALA A 139 22.01 22.28 30.98
C ALA A 139 22.41 23.37 31.97
N ALA A 140 23.53 24.06 31.71
CA ALA A 140 23.96 25.17 32.51
C ALA A 140 22.93 26.31 32.59
N PHE A 141 22.30 26.62 31.46
CA PHE A 141 21.22 27.62 31.44
C PHE A 141 19.96 27.14 32.15
N ALA A 142 19.55 25.87 31.95
CA ALA A 142 18.35 25.29 32.52
C ALA A 142 18.42 25.29 34.06
N ILE A 143 19.60 25.02 34.65
CA ILE A 143 19.81 25.09 36.10
C ILE A 143 19.57 26.53 36.59
N ASN A 144 20.21 27.54 35.99
CA ASN A 144 20.08 28.93 36.41
C ASN A 144 18.66 29.47 36.22
N TYR A 145 18.03 29.14 35.12
CA TYR A 145 16.65 29.58 34.79
C TYR A 145 15.62 28.85 35.67
N GLY A 146 15.82 27.55 35.91
CA GLY A 146 15.00 26.75 36.83
C GLY A 146 15.12 27.23 38.28
N GLU A 147 16.34 27.57 38.74
CA GLU A 147 16.56 28.15 40.09
C GLU A 147 15.81 29.49 40.27
N PHE A 148 15.87 30.37 39.27
CA PHE A 148 15.13 31.64 39.30
C PHE A 148 13.64 31.41 39.51
N TRP A 149 13.01 30.53 38.70
CA TRP A 149 11.58 30.24 38.80
C TRP A 149 11.21 29.46 40.06
N LEU A 150 12.06 28.55 40.52
CA LEU A 150 11.86 27.83 41.79
C LEU A 150 11.82 28.82 42.96
N LEU A 151 12.78 29.77 43.02
CA LEU A 151 12.78 30.81 44.05
C LEU A 151 11.54 31.70 43.95
N ALA A 152 11.13 32.05 42.76
CA ALA A 152 9.89 32.83 42.52
C ALA A 152 8.64 32.13 43.04
N GLN A 153 8.61 30.81 43.07
CA GLN A 153 7.48 30.03 43.59
C GLN A 153 7.47 29.89 45.11
N ILE A 154 8.63 29.58 45.71
CA ILE A 154 8.68 29.16 47.10
C ILE A 154 9.13 30.27 48.07
N TYR A 155 9.50 31.48 47.58
CA TYR A 155 10.03 32.54 48.45
C TYR A 155 9.04 33.03 49.50
N SER A 156 7.74 32.93 49.26
CA SER A 156 6.71 33.33 50.19
C SER A 156 6.50 32.32 51.32
N THR A 157 6.82 31.06 51.11
CA THR A 157 6.53 29.95 52.02
C THR A 157 7.77 29.45 52.75
N ASN A 158 8.98 29.67 52.22
CA ASN A 158 10.24 29.17 52.76
C ASN A 158 11.14 30.33 53.17
N PRO A 159 11.56 30.45 54.48
CA PRO A 159 12.40 31.56 54.97
C PRO A 159 13.76 31.66 54.29
N LEU A 160 14.42 30.51 53.98
CA LEU A 160 15.71 30.49 53.30
C LEU A 160 15.54 30.98 51.84
N ALA A 161 14.54 30.47 51.14
CA ALA A 161 14.23 30.92 49.79
C ALA A 161 13.88 32.42 49.75
N LYS A 162 13.21 32.95 50.78
CA LYS A 162 12.92 34.37 50.91
C LYS A 162 14.18 35.20 50.96
N SER A 163 15.16 34.81 51.78
CA SER A 163 16.43 35.51 51.89
C SER A 163 17.22 35.47 50.56
N MET A 164 17.27 34.32 49.89
CA MET A 164 17.92 34.17 48.59
C MET A 164 17.21 34.99 47.52
N ALA A 165 15.87 34.95 47.49
CA ALA A 165 15.06 35.71 46.51
C ALA A 165 15.26 37.23 46.66
N ILE A 166 15.39 37.74 47.92
CA ILE A 166 15.66 39.14 48.17
C ILE A 166 17.05 39.54 47.64
N LEU A 167 18.07 38.72 47.85
CA LEU A 167 19.42 38.96 47.30
C LEU A 167 19.45 38.93 45.76
N LYS A 168 18.59 38.11 45.13
CA LYS A 168 18.43 38.04 43.68
C LYS A 168 17.35 39.00 43.13
N GLN A 169 16.82 39.91 43.95
CA GLN A 169 15.77 40.89 43.56
C GLN A 169 14.51 40.29 42.98
N VAL A 170 14.25 39.01 43.20
CA VAL A 170 13.08 38.29 42.64
C VAL A 170 11.73 38.93 42.99
N PRO A 171 11.47 39.37 44.25
CA PRO A 171 10.18 40.02 44.56
C PRO A 171 9.94 41.30 43.74
N SER A 172 10.96 42.14 43.58
CA SER A 172 10.85 43.37 42.79
C SER A 172 10.57 43.08 41.29
N ILE A 173 11.17 42.02 40.73
CA ILE A 173 10.90 41.57 39.37
C ILE A 173 9.45 41.12 39.24
N LEU A 174 8.92 40.36 40.17
CA LEU A 174 7.55 39.88 40.19
C LEU A 174 6.50 41.00 40.32
N GLU A 175 6.77 42.01 41.13
CA GLU A 175 5.93 43.21 41.26
C GLU A 175 5.75 43.95 39.92
N HIS A 176 6.77 43.89 39.04
CA HIS A 176 6.74 44.51 37.73
C HIS A 176 6.46 43.52 36.58
N ALA A 177 5.99 42.29 36.87
CA ALA A 177 5.77 41.22 35.89
C ALA A 177 4.88 41.62 34.73
N SER A 178 3.88 42.48 34.94
CA SER A 178 2.99 42.98 33.89
C SER A 178 3.71 43.79 32.80
N HIS A 179 4.71 44.59 33.20
CA HIS A 179 5.55 45.37 32.29
C HIS A 179 6.64 44.53 31.61
N LEU A 180 7.06 43.46 32.26
CA LEU A 180 8.09 42.54 31.74
C LEU A 180 7.51 41.40 30.92
N LYS A 181 6.17 41.28 30.81
CA LYS A 181 5.49 40.18 30.15
C LYS A 181 5.99 39.94 28.73
N SER A 182 6.04 40.97 27.87
CA SER A 182 6.49 40.85 26.47
C SER A 182 7.92 40.33 26.37
N ARG A 183 8.79 40.65 27.36
CA ARG A 183 10.16 40.18 27.41
C ARG A 183 10.26 38.73 27.85
N PHE A 184 9.49 38.30 28.85
CA PHE A 184 9.37 36.88 29.20
C PHE A 184 8.77 36.05 28.09
N ASP A 185 7.76 36.57 27.35
CA ASP A 185 7.22 35.92 26.18
C ASP A 185 8.27 35.72 25.05
N ALA A 186 9.08 36.77 24.78
CA ALA A 186 10.19 36.67 23.85
C ALA A 186 11.25 35.66 24.28
N LEU A 187 11.58 35.64 25.59
CA LEU A 187 12.53 34.69 26.20
C LEU A 187 11.99 33.24 26.05
N ASN A 188 10.73 32.99 26.41
CA ASN A 188 10.10 31.68 26.30
C ASN A 188 10.04 31.18 24.87
N ASN A 189 9.73 32.06 23.90
CA ASN A 189 9.75 31.74 22.47
C ASN A 189 11.16 31.35 22.00
N LEU A 190 12.20 32.01 22.51
CA LEU A 190 13.59 31.66 22.19
C LEU A 190 14.00 30.34 22.80
N ILE A 191 13.63 30.09 24.09
CA ILE A 191 13.88 28.84 24.79
C ILE A 191 13.24 27.66 24.02
N THR A 192 11.99 27.80 23.60
CA THR A 192 11.32 26.77 22.79
C THR A 192 12.06 26.52 21.47
N ALA A 193 12.48 27.56 20.79
CA ALA A 193 13.23 27.42 19.54
C ALA A 193 14.61 26.75 19.75
N MET A 194 15.29 27.03 20.86
CA MET A 194 16.54 26.36 21.22
C MET A 194 16.33 24.87 21.50
N MET A 195 15.28 24.49 22.24
CA MET A 195 14.97 23.10 22.53
C MET A 195 14.64 22.33 21.26
N ASP A 196 13.77 22.89 20.38
CA ASP A 196 13.37 22.24 19.13
C ASP A 196 14.54 21.99 18.19
N LEU A 197 15.44 22.98 18.07
CA LEU A 197 16.64 22.85 17.24
C LEU A 197 17.63 21.84 17.82
N THR A 198 17.83 21.84 19.14
CA THR A 198 18.71 20.87 19.82
C THR A 198 18.21 19.45 19.68
N ARG A 199 16.90 19.24 19.82
CA ARG A 199 16.26 17.93 19.58
C ARG A 199 16.54 17.46 18.15
N CYS A 200 16.41 18.33 17.16
CA CYS A 200 16.72 18.00 15.77
C CYS A 200 18.21 17.63 15.57
N VAL A 201 19.13 18.31 16.21
CA VAL A 201 20.57 17.99 16.15
C VAL A 201 20.87 16.61 16.75
N ILE A 202 20.24 16.26 17.89
CA ILE A 202 20.38 14.95 18.52
C ILE A 202 19.81 13.86 17.61
N GLU A 203 18.64 14.07 17.01
CA GLU A 203 18.01 13.12 16.08
C GLU A 203 18.90 12.83 14.87
N PHE A 204 19.64 13.80 14.33
CA PHE A 204 20.58 13.54 13.22
C PHE A 204 21.73 12.61 13.61
N LYS A 205 22.22 12.69 14.84
CA LYS A 205 23.26 11.79 15.36
C LYS A 205 22.75 10.35 15.49
N ASP A 206 21.47 10.20 15.80
CA ASP A 206 20.82 8.90 16.00
C ASP A 206 20.45 8.18 14.70
N LEU A 207 20.62 8.82 13.55
CA LEU A 207 20.32 8.17 12.28
C LEU A 207 21.23 6.95 12.08
N PRO A 208 20.67 5.79 11.65
CA PRO A 208 21.41 4.57 11.53
C PRO A 208 22.48 4.68 10.43
N SER A 209 23.75 4.69 10.83
CA SER A 209 24.91 4.81 9.92
C SER A 209 25.00 3.73 8.86
N MET A 210 24.33 2.58 9.07
CA MET A 210 24.24 1.50 8.10
C MET A 210 23.46 1.90 6.84
N TYR A 211 22.47 2.78 6.97
CA TYR A 211 21.60 3.21 5.86
C TYR A 211 21.89 4.64 5.37
N ILE A 212 22.51 5.47 6.23
CA ILE A 212 22.81 6.86 5.94
C ILE A 212 24.32 7.09 5.99
N THR A 213 24.89 7.50 4.88
CA THR A 213 26.29 7.87 4.72
C THR A 213 26.42 9.28 4.18
N HIS A 214 27.64 9.85 4.20
CA HIS A 214 27.92 11.19 3.67
C HIS A 214 27.62 11.33 2.15
N ASP A 215 27.43 10.22 1.44
CA ASP A 215 27.06 10.22 0.01
C ASP A 215 25.61 10.67 -0.22
N VAL A 216 24.78 10.66 0.83
CA VAL A 216 23.39 11.14 0.75
C VAL A 216 23.39 12.66 0.84
N PRO A 217 23.01 13.39 -0.23
CA PRO A 217 23.14 14.86 -0.28
C PRO A 217 22.39 15.57 0.86
N ALA A 218 21.23 15.07 1.25
CA ALA A 218 20.45 15.63 2.35
C ALA A 218 21.20 15.53 3.69
N PHE A 219 21.83 14.38 3.96
CA PHE A 219 22.62 14.16 5.16
C PHE A 219 23.89 15.02 5.16
N ALA A 220 24.64 15.05 4.06
CA ALA A 220 25.82 15.89 3.93
C ALA A 220 25.50 17.39 4.13
N THR A 221 24.38 17.86 3.58
CA THR A 221 23.90 19.23 3.78
C THR A 221 23.56 19.50 5.25
N ALA A 222 22.86 18.59 5.90
CA ALA A 222 22.52 18.73 7.32
C ALA A 222 23.76 18.76 8.21
N ILE A 223 24.70 17.82 8.02
CA ILE A 223 25.95 17.75 8.79
C ILE A 223 26.77 19.05 8.63
N SER A 224 26.82 19.62 7.44
CA SER A 224 27.50 20.90 7.22
C SER A 224 26.83 22.09 7.93
N LEU A 225 25.53 22.01 8.20
CA LEU A 225 24.75 23.06 8.85
C LEU A 225 24.71 22.92 10.39
N ILE A 226 24.97 21.72 10.94
CA ILE A 226 24.96 21.47 12.40
C ILE A 226 25.88 22.42 13.17
N PRO A 227 27.14 22.69 12.77
CA PRO A 227 27.98 23.64 13.49
C PRO A 227 27.35 25.04 13.58
N THR A 228 26.70 25.49 12.51
CA THR A 228 25.96 26.77 12.49
C THR A 228 24.76 26.74 13.45
N ALA A 229 24.02 25.66 13.45
CA ALA A 229 22.88 25.44 14.35
C ALA A 229 23.33 25.51 15.81
N VAL A 230 24.40 24.79 16.17
CA VAL A 230 24.96 24.75 17.50
C VAL A 230 25.47 26.14 17.91
N TYR A 231 26.17 26.88 17.04
CA TYR A 231 26.62 28.25 17.32
C TYR A 231 25.46 29.17 17.70
N TRP A 232 24.43 29.23 16.85
CA TRP A 232 23.30 30.12 17.10
C TRP A 232 22.50 29.71 18.32
N THR A 233 22.43 28.42 18.65
CA THR A 233 21.79 27.96 19.89
C THR A 233 22.59 28.39 21.10
N ILE A 234 23.92 28.19 21.15
CA ILE A 234 24.77 28.60 22.28
C ILE A 234 24.76 30.14 22.41
N ARG A 235 24.82 30.88 21.31
CA ARG A 235 24.67 32.34 21.32
C ARG A 235 23.33 32.80 21.90
N SER A 236 22.27 32.07 21.59
CA SER A 236 20.94 32.34 22.15
C SER A 236 20.87 32.02 23.63
N VAL A 237 21.54 30.95 24.09
CA VAL A 237 21.71 30.68 25.51
C VAL A 237 22.41 31.84 26.24
N VAL A 238 23.50 32.33 25.65
CA VAL A 238 24.24 33.50 26.21
C VAL A 238 23.32 34.73 26.30
N ALA A 239 22.55 35.02 25.26
CA ALA A 239 21.60 36.14 25.24
C ALA A 239 20.51 35.99 26.32
N CYS A 240 19.90 34.80 26.45
CA CYS A 240 18.93 34.53 27.50
C CYS A 240 19.51 34.67 28.90
N ALA A 241 20.68 34.11 29.14
CA ALA A 241 21.36 34.18 30.44
C ALA A 241 21.76 35.63 30.81
N THR A 242 22.23 36.42 29.81
CA THR A 242 22.52 37.82 30.02
C THR A 242 21.28 38.59 30.43
N GLN A 243 20.13 38.33 29.81
CA GLN A 243 18.85 38.97 30.17
C GLN A 243 18.46 38.64 31.63
N ILE A 244 18.54 37.38 32.03
CA ILE A 244 18.21 36.98 33.41
C ILE A 244 19.19 37.60 34.41
N THR A 245 20.49 37.62 34.10
CA THR A 245 21.52 38.21 34.97
C THR A 245 21.31 39.72 35.11
N THR A 246 20.99 40.43 34.02
CA THR A 246 20.68 41.86 34.04
C THR A 246 19.45 42.15 34.90
N LEU A 247 18.38 41.37 34.79
CA LEU A 247 17.16 41.52 35.58
C LEU A 247 17.45 41.32 37.08
N THR A 248 18.28 40.33 37.43
CA THR A 248 18.54 39.97 38.83
C THR A 248 19.65 40.79 39.51
N SER A 249 20.49 41.51 38.75
CA SER A 249 21.66 42.23 39.27
C SER A 249 21.54 43.75 39.17
N MET A 250 20.88 44.27 38.12
CA MET A 250 20.84 45.72 37.84
C MET A 250 19.49 46.37 38.12
N GLY A 251 18.48 45.61 38.50
CA GLY A 251 17.13 46.09 38.76
C GLY A 251 16.32 46.40 37.52
N HIS A 252 15.01 46.63 37.72
CA HIS A 252 14.01 46.73 36.64
C HIS A 252 14.14 48.01 35.77
N GLU A 253 14.76 49.07 36.28
CA GLU A 253 14.88 50.33 35.54
C GLU A 253 15.75 50.18 34.27
N PHE A 254 16.80 49.38 34.31
CA PHE A 254 17.64 49.06 33.14
C PHE A 254 16.96 48.05 32.19
N ALA A 255 16.03 47.26 32.68
CA ALA A 255 15.37 46.21 31.90
C ALA A 255 14.32 46.77 30.93
N LEU A 256 13.98 48.06 30.97
CA LEU A 256 12.90 48.65 30.13
C LEU A 256 13.33 49.09 28.73
N SER A 257 14.60 48.88 28.32
CA SER A 257 15.03 49.24 26.96
C SER A 257 14.40 48.32 25.89
N ALA A 258 13.71 48.95 24.93
CA ALA A 258 12.95 48.22 23.89
C ALA A 258 13.82 47.43 22.87
N SER A 259 15.14 47.73 22.80
CA SER A 259 16.07 47.14 21.84
C SER A 259 16.39 45.65 22.11
N GLU A 260 16.35 45.23 23.36
CA GLU A 260 16.76 43.86 23.78
C GLU A 260 15.67 42.81 23.50
N GLY A 261 14.40 43.17 23.58
CA GLY A 261 13.30 42.26 23.22
C GLY A 261 13.29 41.93 21.71
N TRP A 262 13.75 42.86 20.90
CA TRP A 262 13.88 42.68 19.45
C TRP A 262 15.01 41.67 19.08
N GLU A 263 16.14 41.71 19.83
CA GLU A 263 17.26 40.79 19.65
C GLU A 263 16.82 39.32 19.93
N LEU A 264 16.14 39.06 21.06
CA LEU A 264 15.61 37.73 21.40
C LEU A 264 14.66 37.19 20.34
N SER A 265 13.77 38.06 19.83
CA SER A 265 12.82 37.66 18.77
C SER A 265 13.52 37.36 17.44
N THR A 266 14.57 38.11 17.10
CA THR A 266 15.39 37.88 15.91
C THR A 266 16.15 36.55 16.00
N LEU A 267 16.74 36.23 17.16
CA LEU A 267 17.41 34.96 17.41
C LEU A 267 16.40 33.78 17.33
N ALA A 268 15.22 33.91 17.92
CA ALA A 268 14.18 32.89 17.84
C ALA A 268 13.76 32.61 16.40
N HIS A 269 13.59 33.65 15.57
CA HIS A 269 13.27 33.50 14.17
C HIS A 269 14.41 32.81 13.38
N LYS A 270 15.66 33.17 13.66
CA LYS A 270 16.83 32.53 13.05
C LYS A 270 16.92 31.05 13.38
N LEU A 271 16.72 30.66 14.65
CA LEU A 271 16.72 29.26 15.08
C LEU A 271 15.58 28.47 14.43
N LYS A 272 14.35 29.05 14.36
CA LYS A 272 13.22 28.41 13.70
C LYS A 272 13.51 28.14 12.22
N ASN A 273 14.08 29.09 11.50
CA ASN A 273 14.44 28.91 10.09
C ASN A 273 15.49 27.78 9.89
N ILE A 274 16.51 27.74 10.75
CA ILE A 274 17.51 26.66 10.72
C ILE A 274 16.85 25.32 11.03
N ASN A 275 15.99 25.26 12.03
CA ASN A 275 15.27 24.04 12.41
C ASN A 275 14.37 23.54 11.29
N GLU A 276 13.60 24.41 10.64
CA GLU A 276 12.76 24.05 9.48
C GLU A 276 13.59 23.47 8.34
N HIS A 277 14.76 24.06 8.06
CA HIS A 277 15.66 23.54 7.04
C HIS A 277 16.19 22.15 7.41
N LEU A 278 16.67 21.97 8.64
CA LEU A 278 17.16 20.68 9.12
C LEU A 278 16.04 19.63 9.14
N ARG A 279 14.83 19.97 9.57
CA ARG A 279 13.66 19.06 9.54
C ARG A 279 13.30 18.60 8.12
N LYS A 280 13.41 19.48 7.13
CA LYS A 280 13.23 19.09 5.71
C LYS A 280 14.29 18.06 5.29
N GLN A 281 15.56 18.29 5.64
CA GLN A 281 16.63 17.33 5.34
C GLN A 281 16.44 16.01 6.09
N MET A 282 15.99 16.06 7.35
CA MET A 282 15.65 14.88 8.14
C MET A 282 14.58 14.02 7.48
N ALA A 283 13.51 14.64 7.00
CA ALA A 283 12.44 13.92 6.29
C ALA A 283 12.98 13.16 5.05
N VAL A 284 13.87 13.79 4.28
CA VAL A 284 14.53 13.14 3.12
C VAL A 284 15.45 12.00 3.58
N CYS A 285 16.17 12.15 4.69
CA CYS A 285 17.01 11.09 5.25
C CYS A 285 16.15 9.89 5.69
N TYR A 286 15.03 10.11 6.37
CA TYR A 286 14.11 9.03 6.74
C TYR A 286 13.49 8.33 5.53
N GLN A 287 13.13 9.08 4.50
CA GLN A 287 12.66 8.49 3.24
C GLN A 287 13.72 7.59 2.62
N HIS A 288 14.97 8.04 2.57
CA HIS A 288 16.09 7.24 2.03
C HIS A 288 16.34 5.98 2.84
N ILE A 289 16.27 6.05 4.19
CA ILE A 289 16.38 4.90 5.08
C ILE A 289 15.26 3.89 4.78
N ASP A 290 14.02 4.36 4.67
CA ASP A 290 12.84 3.52 4.39
C ASP A 290 12.97 2.82 3.03
N GLU A 291 13.43 3.52 1.99
CA GLU A 291 13.70 2.97 0.66
C GLU A 291 14.81 1.91 0.70
N ARG A 292 15.91 2.15 1.42
CA ARG A 292 17.02 1.18 1.59
C ARG A 292 16.56 -0.07 2.33
N LYS A 293 15.84 0.08 3.45
CA LYS A 293 15.25 -1.04 4.20
C LYS A 293 14.28 -1.84 3.34
N SER A 294 13.44 -1.16 2.57
CA SER A 294 12.50 -1.81 1.65
C SER A 294 13.21 -2.61 0.55
N LEU A 295 14.31 -2.07 0.01
CA LEU A 295 15.11 -2.76 -0.99
C LEU A 295 15.80 -4.01 -0.41
N GLU A 296 16.37 -3.89 0.78
CA GLU A 296 17.00 -5.02 1.50
C GLU A 296 15.98 -6.12 1.82
N SER A 297 14.80 -5.75 2.31
CA SER A 297 13.70 -6.69 2.56
C SER A 297 13.23 -7.37 1.26
N TYR A 298 13.17 -6.63 0.15
CA TYR A 298 12.83 -7.19 -1.15
C TYR A 298 13.88 -8.21 -1.63
N GLN A 299 15.17 -7.88 -1.50
CA GLN A 299 16.26 -8.80 -1.86
C GLN A 299 16.26 -10.06 -0.98
N THR A 300 15.97 -9.88 0.30
CA THR A 300 15.82 -11.01 1.24
C THR A 300 14.68 -11.93 0.83
N LEU A 301 13.55 -11.37 0.38
CA LEU A 301 12.43 -12.16 -0.15
C LEU A 301 12.83 -12.95 -1.40
N LEU A 302 13.52 -12.34 -2.36
CA LEU A 302 13.99 -13.04 -3.56
C LEU A 302 14.86 -14.24 -3.17
N ASN A 303 15.87 -14.03 -2.33
CA ASN A 303 16.77 -15.10 -1.87
C ASN A 303 16.00 -16.20 -1.12
N LEU A 304 14.99 -15.81 -0.32
CA LEU A 304 14.19 -16.75 0.45
C LEU A 304 13.41 -17.72 -0.44
N PHE A 305 12.85 -17.21 -1.56
CA PHE A 305 12.13 -18.06 -2.52
C PHE A 305 13.04 -18.95 -3.37
N GLU A 306 14.34 -18.65 -3.47
CA GLU A 306 15.32 -19.48 -4.15
C GLU A 306 15.87 -20.62 -3.25
N MET A 307 15.73 -20.48 -1.92
CA MET A 307 16.21 -21.45 -0.94
C MET A 307 15.25 -22.63 -0.77
N VAL A 308 15.79 -23.79 -0.41
CA VAL A 308 14.99 -24.96 -0.01
C VAL A 308 14.67 -24.89 1.48
N HIS A 309 13.41 -25.10 1.81
CA HIS A 309 12.90 -25.06 3.19
C HIS A 309 12.35 -26.42 3.63
N ILE A 310 12.39 -26.68 4.94
CA ILE A 310 11.79 -27.88 5.56
C ILE A 310 10.27 -27.78 5.59
N ASP A 311 9.75 -26.56 5.77
CA ASP A 311 8.33 -26.24 5.76
C ASP A 311 8.09 -24.82 5.21
N ASN A 312 6.83 -24.50 4.97
CA ASN A 312 6.39 -23.21 4.38
C ASN A 312 6.44 -22.02 5.35
N MET A 313 6.81 -22.22 6.63
CA MET A 313 6.64 -21.18 7.64
C MET A 313 7.51 -19.95 7.44
N LYS A 314 8.77 -20.14 6.97
CA LYS A 314 9.68 -19.01 6.71
C LYS A 314 9.14 -18.13 5.60
N ILE A 315 8.60 -18.73 4.54
CA ILE A 315 7.98 -18.03 3.41
C ILE A 315 6.72 -17.28 3.86
N LEU A 316 5.82 -17.98 4.56
CA LEU A 316 4.57 -17.38 5.03
C LEU A 316 4.81 -16.23 6.01
N LYS A 317 5.76 -16.37 6.95
CA LYS A 317 6.14 -15.29 7.87
C LYS A 317 6.76 -14.10 7.15
N ALA A 318 7.53 -14.33 6.09
CA ALA A 318 8.10 -13.25 5.30
C ALA A 318 7.05 -12.50 4.45
N LEU A 319 6.03 -13.21 3.97
CA LEU A 319 4.92 -12.60 3.22
C LEU A 319 3.91 -11.88 4.12
N ILE A 320 3.62 -12.49 5.26
CA ILE A 320 2.65 -11.98 6.23
C ILE A 320 3.44 -11.67 7.49
N TYR A 321 3.92 -10.43 7.63
CA TYR A 321 4.73 -10.01 8.78
C TYR A 321 4.06 -10.44 10.08
N ALA A 322 4.61 -11.49 10.72
CA ALA A 322 4.13 -12.02 11.98
C ALA A 322 5.29 -12.08 12.97
N LYS A 323 5.22 -11.27 14.03
CA LYS A 323 6.00 -11.49 15.23
C LYS A 323 5.44 -12.71 15.96
N ASP A 324 6.26 -13.43 16.71
CA ASP A 324 5.89 -14.72 17.32
C ASP A 324 4.67 -14.62 18.28
N ASP A 325 4.41 -13.47 18.84
CA ASP A 325 3.31 -13.16 19.75
C ASP A 325 2.04 -12.62 19.07
N LEU A 326 2.07 -12.39 17.75
CA LEU A 326 0.92 -11.87 17.01
C LEU A 326 0.16 -12.99 16.30
N GLN A 327 -1.17 -12.84 16.29
CA GLN A 327 -2.09 -13.66 15.49
C GLN A 327 -2.47 -12.88 14.22
N PRO A 328 -1.71 -12.99 13.13
CA PRO A 328 -1.86 -12.14 11.95
C PRO A 328 -3.02 -12.53 11.05
N LEU A 329 -3.64 -13.68 11.26
CA LEU A 329 -4.72 -14.21 10.46
C LEU A 329 -6.05 -14.15 11.20
N VAL A 330 -7.13 -14.05 10.45
CA VAL A 330 -8.51 -14.26 10.91
C VAL A 330 -9.05 -15.50 10.21
N ASP A 331 -9.55 -16.44 10.97
CA ASP A 331 -10.29 -17.58 10.45
C ASP A 331 -11.70 -17.13 10.04
N GLY A 332 -11.99 -17.24 8.74
CA GLY A 332 -13.25 -16.77 8.17
C GLY A 332 -14.48 -17.54 8.67
N SER A 333 -14.34 -18.78 9.13
CA SER A 333 -15.43 -19.58 9.66
C SER A 333 -15.81 -19.22 11.11
N THR A 334 -14.79 -19.00 11.95
CA THR A 334 -15.00 -18.71 13.39
C THR A 334 -14.92 -17.21 13.71
N LYS A 335 -14.46 -16.39 12.76
CA LYS A 335 -14.18 -14.94 12.91
C LYS A 335 -13.18 -14.63 14.05
N ARG A 336 -12.34 -15.60 14.43
CA ARG A 336 -11.33 -15.46 15.48
C ARG A 336 -9.95 -15.26 14.87
N ARG A 337 -9.11 -14.51 15.57
CA ARG A 337 -7.71 -14.38 15.22
C ARG A 337 -6.96 -15.68 15.53
N VAL A 338 -6.09 -16.07 14.62
CA VAL A 338 -5.31 -17.32 14.72
C VAL A 338 -3.84 -17.06 14.35
N ASN A 339 -2.97 -17.92 14.87
CA ASN A 339 -1.55 -17.91 14.51
C ASN A 339 -1.35 -18.46 13.09
N ILE A 340 -0.31 -18.01 12.43
CA ILE A 340 0.10 -18.47 11.09
C ILE A 340 0.45 -19.97 11.07
N ASP A 341 0.77 -20.58 12.22
CA ASP A 341 1.11 -22.01 12.35
C ASP A 341 -0.01 -22.95 11.90
N VAL A 342 -1.26 -22.49 11.81
CA VAL A 342 -2.39 -23.24 11.24
C VAL A 342 -2.17 -23.67 9.79
N LEU A 343 -1.24 -23.01 9.09
CA LEU A 343 -0.88 -23.24 7.69
C LEU A 343 0.37 -24.12 7.53
N ARG A 344 1.03 -24.50 8.64
CA ARG A 344 2.30 -25.26 8.61
C ARG A 344 2.13 -26.59 7.87
N ARG A 345 3.04 -26.83 6.90
CA ARG A 345 3.08 -28.04 6.07
C ARG A 345 1.77 -28.35 5.31
N LYS A 346 1.00 -27.32 5.01
CA LYS A 346 -0.18 -27.44 4.16
C LYS A 346 0.09 -26.86 2.77
N ASN A 347 -0.69 -27.29 1.78
CA ASN A 347 -0.78 -26.58 0.53
C ASN A 347 -1.54 -25.28 0.79
N VAL A 348 -0.95 -24.12 0.46
CA VAL A 348 -1.54 -22.82 0.73
C VAL A 348 -1.79 -22.08 -0.58
N LEU A 349 -3.03 -21.72 -0.82
CA LEU A 349 -3.46 -20.91 -1.94
C LEU A 349 -3.57 -19.45 -1.48
N LEU A 350 -2.65 -18.61 -1.92
CA LEU A 350 -2.64 -17.19 -1.61
C LEU A 350 -3.56 -16.47 -2.62
N LEU A 351 -4.76 -16.13 -2.19
CA LEU A 351 -5.68 -15.28 -2.95
C LEU A 351 -5.22 -13.83 -2.77
N ILE A 352 -4.65 -13.26 -3.82
CA ILE A 352 -4.10 -11.90 -3.82
C ILE A 352 -5.02 -11.02 -4.64
N SER A 353 -5.58 -9.99 -4.04
CA SER A 353 -6.46 -9.02 -4.71
C SER A 353 -6.30 -7.63 -4.11
N ASP A 354 -6.77 -6.62 -4.81
CA ASP A 354 -7.10 -5.33 -4.21
C ASP A 354 -8.47 -5.41 -3.48
N LEU A 355 -8.97 -4.27 -3.02
CA LEU A 355 -10.29 -4.17 -2.38
C LEU A 355 -11.46 -4.07 -3.39
N ASN A 356 -11.20 -4.30 -4.69
CA ASN A 356 -12.22 -4.25 -5.74
C ASN A 356 -12.59 -5.65 -6.27
N ILE A 357 -12.30 -6.71 -5.51
CA ILE A 357 -12.76 -8.05 -5.84
C ILE A 357 -14.29 -8.05 -5.94
N SER A 358 -14.83 -8.61 -7.03
CA SER A 358 -16.27 -8.58 -7.28
C SER A 358 -17.02 -9.59 -6.42
N HIS A 359 -18.30 -9.31 -6.17
CA HIS A 359 -19.18 -10.26 -5.47
C HIS A 359 -19.29 -11.59 -6.24
N ASP A 360 -19.32 -11.55 -7.57
CA ASP A 360 -19.41 -12.76 -8.39
C ASP A 360 -18.17 -13.65 -8.19
N GLU A 361 -16.94 -13.05 -8.17
CA GLU A 361 -15.70 -13.79 -7.90
C GLU A 361 -15.72 -14.44 -6.53
N LEU A 362 -16.13 -13.69 -5.50
CA LEU A 362 -16.19 -14.20 -4.12
C LEU A 362 -17.21 -15.33 -3.98
N SER A 363 -18.41 -15.16 -4.56
CA SER A 363 -19.49 -16.15 -4.47
C SER A 363 -19.10 -17.48 -5.08
N ILE A 364 -18.46 -17.48 -6.25
CA ILE A 364 -18.03 -18.72 -6.91
C ILE A 364 -16.84 -19.35 -6.17
N LEU A 365 -15.86 -18.54 -5.69
CA LEU A 365 -14.76 -19.06 -4.88
C LEU A 365 -15.26 -19.68 -3.58
N GLU A 366 -16.26 -19.06 -2.94
CA GLU A 366 -16.92 -19.60 -1.74
C GLU A 366 -17.61 -20.93 -2.04
N GLN A 367 -18.36 -21.04 -3.13
CA GLN A 367 -18.99 -22.28 -3.56
C GLN A 367 -17.95 -23.38 -3.72
N ILE A 368 -16.89 -23.16 -4.51
CA ILE A 368 -15.83 -24.15 -4.76
C ILE A 368 -15.13 -24.55 -3.45
N TYR A 369 -14.84 -23.57 -2.58
CA TYR A 369 -14.21 -23.83 -1.29
C TYR A 369 -15.10 -24.66 -0.38
N SER A 370 -16.38 -24.33 -0.31
CA SER A 370 -17.37 -25.07 0.50
C SER A 370 -17.56 -26.50 0.00
N GLU A 371 -17.66 -26.71 -1.31
CA GLU A 371 -17.73 -28.04 -1.93
C GLU A 371 -16.49 -28.88 -1.60
N SER A 372 -15.29 -28.29 -1.60
CA SER A 372 -14.05 -28.99 -1.23
C SER A 372 -14.06 -29.48 0.23
N ARG A 373 -14.78 -28.79 1.13
CA ARG A 373 -14.89 -29.13 2.56
C ARG A 373 -15.94 -30.21 2.83
N LEU A 374 -16.98 -30.30 2.02
CA LEU A 374 -18.01 -31.35 2.15
C LEU A 374 -17.46 -32.74 1.84
N HIS A 375 -16.43 -32.85 1.02
CA HIS A 375 -15.82 -34.11 0.59
C HIS A 375 -14.49 -34.40 1.28
N ALA A 376 -14.35 -34.04 2.55
CA ALA A 376 -13.13 -34.13 3.37
C ALA A 376 -12.48 -35.55 3.45
N THR A 377 -13.16 -36.60 2.99
CA THR A 377 -12.64 -37.98 2.91
C THR A 377 -11.70 -38.18 1.69
N ARG A 378 -11.67 -37.29 0.73
CA ARG A 378 -10.74 -37.32 -0.39
C ARG A 378 -9.50 -36.51 -0.05
N LEU A 379 -8.32 -37.08 -0.25
CA LEU A 379 -7.00 -36.42 -0.12
C LEU A 379 -6.89 -35.15 -0.95
N GLU A 380 -7.76 -34.99 -1.94
CA GLU A 380 -7.82 -33.89 -2.92
C GLU A 380 -8.31 -32.55 -2.36
N GLY A 381 -8.86 -32.51 -1.13
CA GLY A 381 -9.40 -31.29 -0.49
C GLY A 381 -8.50 -30.65 0.57
N GLN A 382 -7.26 -31.07 0.72
CA GLN A 382 -6.39 -30.58 1.80
C GLN A 382 -5.54 -29.39 1.38
N TYR A 383 -6.19 -28.28 1.04
CA TYR A 383 -5.53 -26.98 0.87
C TYR A 383 -6.20 -25.92 1.73
N GLU A 384 -5.46 -24.90 2.07
CA GLU A 384 -5.97 -23.74 2.76
C GLU A 384 -5.88 -22.51 1.87
N VAL A 385 -6.89 -21.65 1.90
CA VAL A 385 -6.88 -20.37 1.20
C VAL A 385 -6.58 -19.27 2.19
N VAL A 386 -5.72 -18.34 1.79
CA VAL A 386 -5.38 -17.15 2.58
C VAL A 386 -5.52 -15.92 1.70
N TRP A 387 -6.39 -15.00 2.07
CA TRP A 387 -6.53 -13.72 1.37
C TRP A 387 -5.46 -12.73 1.81
N ILE A 388 -4.71 -12.21 0.84
CA ILE A 388 -3.71 -11.14 0.99
C ILE A 388 -4.23 -9.90 0.26
N PRO A 389 -4.75 -8.90 0.99
CA PRO A 389 -5.21 -7.65 0.41
C PRO A 389 -4.05 -6.74 0.02
N ILE A 390 -4.02 -6.27 -1.21
CA ILE A 390 -3.05 -5.29 -1.69
C ILE A 390 -3.71 -3.91 -1.70
N VAL A 391 -3.27 -3.05 -0.78
CA VAL A 391 -3.77 -1.69 -0.64
C VAL A 391 -2.65 -0.70 -0.93
N ASP A 392 -2.95 0.36 -1.68
CA ASP A 392 -2.00 1.43 -1.93
C ASP A 392 -1.81 2.27 -0.67
N ARG A 393 -0.59 2.26 -0.13
CA ARG A 393 -0.23 2.99 1.09
C ARG A 393 0.04 4.48 0.88
N SER A 394 0.06 4.95 -0.36
CA SER A 394 0.22 6.38 -0.68
C SER A 394 -1.05 7.18 -0.44
N ILE A 395 -2.20 6.51 -0.38
CA ILE A 395 -3.50 7.13 -0.11
C ILE A 395 -3.69 7.26 1.40
N PRO A 396 -4.04 8.45 1.94
CA PRO A 396 -4.37 8.63 3.34
C PRO A 396 -5.46 7.64 3.76
N ARG A 397 -5.37 7.12 4.98
CA ARG A 397 -6.38 6.20 5.52
C ARG A 397 -7.73 6.91 5.57
N ASP A 398 -8.66 6.41 4.79
CA ASP A 398 -10.04 6.81 4.82
C ASP A 398 -10.86 5.72 5.55
N GLU A 399 -11.81 6.13 6.38
CA GLU A 399 -12.75 5.24 7.07
C GLU A 399 -13.52 4.36 6.07
N ALA A 400 -13.79 4.90 4.88
CA ALA A 400 -14.43 4.17 3.79
C ALA A 400 -13.60 2.95 3.32
N MET A 401 -12.28 3.08 3.26
CA MET A 401 -11.37 1.98 2.88
C MET A 401 -11.35 0.89 3.97
N GLN A 402 -11.35 1.27 5.23
CA GLN A 402 -11.41 0.32 6.35
C GLN A 402 -12.74 -0.44 6.34
N ASN A 403 -13.86 0.25 6.21
CA ASN A 403 -15.18 -0.37 6.13
C ASN A 403 -15.29 -1.32 4.93
N LYS A 404 -14.72 -0.95 3.78
CA LYS A 404 -14.69 -1.82 2.59
C LYS A 404 -13.86 -3.08 2.83
N PHE A 405 -12.69 -2.96 3.46
CA PHE A 405 -11.86 -4.11 3.84
C PHE A 405 -12.61 -5.06 4.76
N GLU A 406 -13.21 -4.54 5.84
CA GLU A 406 -13.95 -5.35 6.82
C GLU A 406 -15.17 -6.03 6.18
N TYR A 407 -15.87 -5.33 5.30
CA TYR A 407 -16.98 -5.90 4.54
C TYR A 407 -16.52 -7.10 3.69
N ILE A 408 -15.47 -6.95 2.89
CA ILE A 408 -14.94 -8.02 2.04
C ILE A 408 -14.44 -9.18 2.90
N GLN A 409 -13.71 -8.90 3.98
CA GLN A 409 -13.22 -9.90 4.92
C GLN A 409 -14.36 -10.71 5.54
N SER A 410 -15.49 -10.06 5.85
CA SER A 410 -16.65 -10.72 6.44
C SER A 410 -17.30 -11.76 5.52
N GLN A 411 -17.19 -11.60 4.21
CA GLN A 411 -17.75 -12.50 3.19
C GLN A 411 -16.89 -13.76 2.96
N MET A 412 -15.64 -13.76 3.43
CA MET A 412 -14.71 -14.86 3.16
C MET A 412 -14.79 -15.95 4.23
N PRO A 413 -15.03 -17.24 3.89
CA PRO A 413 -15.05 -18.36 4.84
C PRO A 413 -13.64 -18.91 5.15
N TRP A 414 -12.63 -18.54 4.40
CA TRP A 414 -11.22 -18.96 4.55
C TRP A 414 -10.39 -17.98 5.39
N TYR A 415 -9.11 -18.28 5.55
CA TYR A 415 -8.20 -17.39 6.28
C TYR A 415 -7.99 -16.07 5.56
N THR A 416 -7.93 -14.99 6.32
CA THR A 416 -7.66 -13.65 5.82
C THR A 416 -6.60 -12.98 6.68
N VAL A 417 -5.80 -12.09 6.11
CA VAL A 417 -4.89 -11.26 6.90
C VAL A 417 -5.72 -10.32 7.78
N HIS A 418 -5.37 -10.23 9.06
CA HIS A 418 -6.13 -9.43 10.04
C HIS A 418 -6.21 -7.95 9.66
N HIS A 419 -5.14 -7.39 9.09
CA HIS A 419 -5.11 -5.99 8.70
C HIS A 419 -4.16 -5.80 7.48
N PRO A 420 -4.52 -4.98 6.47
CA PRO A 420 -3.70 -4.79 5.27
C PRO A 420 -2.29 -4.27 5.54
N ASN A 421 -2.09 -3.53 6.64
CA ASN A 421 -0.78 -2.99 7.01
C ASN A 421 0.24 -4.05 7.48
N LEU A 422 -0.18 -5.28 7.72
CA LEU A 422 0.72 -6.39 8.00
C LEU A 422 1.57 -6.78 6.78
N ILE A 423 1.10 -6.42 5.58
CA ILE A 423 1.83 -6.69 4.34
C ILE A 423 2.82 -5.55 4.09
N GLU A 424 4.10 -5.82 4.17
CA GLU A 424 5.16 -4.82 3.99
C GLU A 424 5.24 -4.29 2.55
N LYS A 425 5.79 -3.07 2.36
CA LYS A 425 6.00 -2.47 1.03
C LYS A 425 6.84 -3.37 0.12
N ALA A 426 7.87 -4.00 0.68
CA ALA A 426 8.74 -4.93 -0.04
C ALA A 426 7.96 -6.15 -0.57
N VAL A 427 7.03 -6.70 0.23
CA VAL A 427 6.16 -7.81 -0.18
C VAL A 427 5.20 -7.37 -1.29
N ILE A 428 4.60 -6.20 -1.18
CA ILE A 428 3.71 -5.65 -2.23
C ILE A 428 4.50 -5.49 -3.55
N ARG A 429 5.73 -4.98 -3.48
CA ARG A 429 6.63 -4.86 -4.62
C ARG A 429 6.95 -6.23 -5.23
N PHE A 430 7.29 -7.21 -4.40
CA PHE A 430 7.56 -8.58 -4.81
C PHE A 430 6.36 -9.20 -5.53
N ILE A 431 5.17 -9.06 -4.97
CA ILE A 431 3.92 -9.57 -5.57
C ILE A 431 3.65 -8.91 -6.95
N LYS A 432 3.90 -7.60 -7.09
CA LYS A 432 3.72 -6.89 -8.35
C LYS A 432 4.78 -7.25 -9.40
N GLU A 433 6.04 -7.38 -9.03
CA GLU A 433 7.16 -7.59 -9.97
C GLU A 433 7.36 -9.08 -10.31
N VAL A 434 7.30 -9.97 -9.32
CA VAL A 434 7.57 -11.41 -9.49
C VAL A 434 6.34 -12.20 -9.87
N TRP A 435 5.21 -11.94 -9.21
CA TRP A 435 3.95 -12.63 -9.52
C TRP A 435 3.06 -11.85 -10.48
N HIS A 436 3.53 -10.73 -10.99
CA HIS A 436 2.86 -9.90 -11.98
C HIS A 436 1.43 -9.49 -11.62
N PHE A 437 1.17 -9.33 -10.31
CA PHE A 437 -0.13 -8.86 -9.84
C PHE A 437 -0.38 -7.44 -10.36
N ARG A 438 -1.58 -7.23 -10.89
CA ARG A 438 -2.07 -5.92 -11.32
C ARG A 438 -3.36 -5.61 -10.56
N ASN A 439 -4.51 -5.59 -11.24
CA ASN A 439 -5.79 -5.22 -10.61
C ASN A 439 -6.78 -6.40 -10.50
N ARG A 440 -6.52 -7.55 -11.15
CA ARG A 440 -7.39 -8.74 -11.01
C ARG A 440 -6.83 -9.71 -9.97
N PRO A 441 -7.72 -10.43 -9.27
CA PRO A 441 -7.29 -11.46 -8.34
C PRO A 441 -6.39 -12.51 -9.01
N ILE A 442 -5.33 -12.91 -8.30
CA ILE A 442 -4.48 -14.05 -8.66
C ILE A 442 -4.47 -15.05 -7.51
N LEU A 443 -4.21 -16.30 -7.83
CA LEU A 443 -4.16 -17.39 -6.87
C LEU A 443 -2.78 -18.06 -6.95
N VAL A 444 -1.86 -17.65 -6.08
CA VAL A 444 -0.50 -18.23 -6.01
C VAL A 444 -0.53 -19.46 -5.12
N VAL A 445 0.03 -20.56 -5.57
CA VAL A 445 0.00 -21.83 -4.84
C VAL A 445 1.38 -22.16 -4.28
N LEU A 446 1.41 -22.34 -2.96
CA LEU A 446 2.60 -22.80 -2.22
C LEU A 446 2.43 -24.27 -1.81
N ASP A 447 3.46 -25.08 -2.04
CA ASP A 447 3.52 -26.43 -1.50
C ASP A 447 3.83 -26.46 0.01
N PRO A 448 3.79 -27.63 0.67
CA PRO A 448 4.10 -27.74 2.11
C PRO A 448 5.51 -27.29 2.49
N GLN A 449 6.44 -27.17 1.54
CA GLN A 449 7.78 -26.66 1.71
C GLN A 449 7.90 -25.15 1.44
N GLY A 450 6.83 -24.50 0.97
CA GLY A 450 6.79 -23.09 0.65
C GLY A 450 7.28 -22.74 -0.78
N ARG A 451 7.47 -23.72 -1.66
CA ARG A 451 7.81 -23.47 -3.05
C ARG A 451 6.58 -23.06 -3.83
N VAL A 452 6.74 -22.11 -4.73
CA VAL A 452 5.66 -21.72 -5.66
C VAL A 452 5.52 -22.81 -6.72
N VAL A 453 4.43 -23.56 -6.67
CA VAL A 453 4.10 -24.63 -7.64
C VAL A 453 3.20 -24.16 -8.77
N SER A 454 2.51 -23.06 -8.56
CA SER A 454 1.82 -22.29 -9.61
C SER A 454 1.84 -20.81 -9.27
N PRO A 455 2.32 -19.94 -10.17
CA PRO A 455 2.31 -18.50 -9.96
C PRO A 455 0.91 -17.88 -10.09
N ASN A 456 -0.01 -18.56 -10.75
CA ASN A 456 -1.41 -18.18 -10.83
C ASN A 456 -2.31 -19.37 -11.21
N ALA A 457 -2.93 -19.97 -10.23
CA ALA A 457 -3.85 -21.10 -10.39
C ALA A 457 -5.33 -20.66 -10.53
N ILE A 458 -5.60 -19.35 -10.63
CA ILE A 458 -6.99 -18.84 -10.65
C ILE A 458 -7.77 -19.42 -11.85
N HIS A 459 -7.10 -19.62 -12.98
CA HIS A 459 -7.73 -20.20 -14.16
C HIS A 459 -8.09 -21.66 -13.96
N MET A 460 -7.23 -22.46 -13.33
CA MET A 460 -7.54 -23.85 -12.95
C MET A 460 -8.75 -23.91 -12.03
N MET A 461 -8.82 -22.96 -11.07
CA MET A 461 -9.95 -22.88 -10.13
C MET A 461 -11.27 -22.62 -10.87
N TRP A 462 -11.29 -21.71 -11.85
CA TRP A 462 -12.50 -21.41 -12.64
C TRP A 462 -12.92 -22.53 -13.59
N ILE A 463 -11.98 -23.35 -14.10
CA ILE A 463 -12.27 -24.42 -15.04
C ILE A 463 -12.70 -25.69 -14.33
N TRP A 464 -11.90 -26.20 -13.38
CA TRP A 464 -12.06 -27.51 -12.75
C TRP A 464 -12.37 -27.48 -11.25
N GLY A 465 -12.39 -26.27 -10.65
CA GLY A 465 -12.60 -26.14 -9.21
C GLY A 465 -11.56 -26.91 -8.42
N SER A 466 -11.98 -27.57 -7.35
CA SER A 466 -11.10 -28.36 -6.46
C SER A 466 -10.52 -29.62 -7.14
N ASN A 467 -11.06 -30.08 -8.26
CA ASN A 467 -10.53 -31.21 -9.04
C ASN A 467 -9.14 -30.90 -9.64
N ALA A 468 -8.75 -29.62 -9.71
CA ALA A 468 -7.42 -29.21 -10.13
C ALA A 468 -6.33 -29.42 -9.06
N PHE A 469 -6.70 -29.83 -7.84
CA PHE A 469 -5.69 -30.14 -6.80
C PHE A 469 -4.64 -31.13 -7.31
N PRO A 470 -3.35 -30.93 -7.04
CA PRO A 470 -2.70 -29.93 -6.16
C PRO A 470 -2.36 -28.58 -6.82
N PHE A 471 -3.04 -28.20 -7.87
CA PHE A 471 -2.92 -26.91 -8.59
C PHE A 471 -1.51 -26.63 -9.15
N THR A 472 -0.81 -27.68 -9.53
CA THR A 472 0.50 -27.57 -10.17
C THR A 472 0.38 -27.44 -11.68
N SER A 473 1.37 -26.85 -12.35
CA SER A 473 1.40 -26.78 -13.82
C SER A 473 1.39 -28.17 -14.47
N LEU A 474 1.98 -29.17 -13.83
CA LEU A 474 1.91 -30.57 -14.29
C LEU A 474 0.47 -31.13 -14.21
N ARG A 475 -0.27 -30.81 -13.16
CA ARG A 475 -1.68 -31.21 -13.05
C ARG A 475 -2.54 -30.51 -14.08
N GLU A 476 -2.31 -29.23 -14.32
CA GLU A 476 -2.98 -28.45 -15.35
C GLU A 476 -2.77 -29.06 -16.74
N GLU A 477 -1.52 -29.42 -17.06
CA GLU A 477 -1.22 -30.11 -18.30
C GLU A 477 -1.89 -31.48 -18.42
N ALA A 478 -1.94 -32.27 -17.34
CA ALA A 478 -2.59 -33.56 -17.32
C ALA A 478 -4.11 -33.41 -17.57
N LEU A 479 -4.76 -32.45 -16.91
CA LEU A 479 -6.18 -32.16 -17.10
C LEU A 479 -6.48 -31.79 -18.54
N TRP A 480 -5.68 -30.91 -19.17
CA TRP A 480 -5.88 -30.57 -20.58
C TRP A 480 -5.63 -31.72 -21.57
N LYS A 481 -4.81 -32.71 -21.21
CA LYS A 481 -4.64 -33.91 -22.03
C LYS A 481 -5.85 -34.85 -21.97
N GLU A 482 -6.54 -34.90 -20.85
CA GLU A 482 -7.71 -35.72 -20.62
C GLU A 482 -9.00 -35.06 -21.13
N GLU A 483 -8.99 -33.74 -21.25
CA GLU A 483 -10.18 -32.94 -21.55
C GLU A 483 -10.54 -32.95 -23.05
N THR A 484 -11.81 -32.96 -23.28
CA THR A 484 -12.41 -32.92 -24.66
C THR A 484 -13.41 -31.77 -24.76
N TRP A 485 -13.61 -31.24 -25.96
CA TRP A 485 -14.61 -30.19 -26.21
C TRP A 485 -16.03 -30.76 -26.08
N ARG A 486 -16.66 -30.55 -24.94
CA ARG A 486 -17.95 -31.08 -24.56
C ARG A 486 -18.75 -30.06 -23.76
N LEU A 487 -20.08 -30.25 -23.77
CA LEU A 487 -20.97 -29.28 -23.13
C LEU A 487 -20.75 -29.17 -21.62
N GLU A 488 -20.48 -30.27 -20.92
CA GLU A 488 -20.22 -30.29 -19.47
C GLU A 488 -19.02 -29.40 -19.08
N LEU A 489 -17.99 -29.36 -19.92
CA LEU A 489 -16.83 -28.50 -19.66
C LEU A 489 -17.21 -27.02 -19.53
N LEU A 490 -18.29 -26.60 -20.21
CA LEU A 490 -18.78 -25.22 -20.19
C LEU A 490 -19.70 -24.92 -19.01
N ILE A 491 -20.48 -25.92 -18.56
CA ILE A 491 -21.60 -25.69 -17.63
C ILE A 491 -21.48 -26.39 -16.28
N ASP A 492 -20.45 -27.21 -16.05
CA ASP A 492 -20.24 -27.89 -14.77
C ASP A 492 -20.17 -26.90 -13.61
N GLY A 493 -20.91 -27.21 -12.52
CA GLY A 493 -21.04 -26.28 -11.38
C GLY A 493 -21.88 -25.03 -11.63
N ILE A 494 -22.52 -24.89 -12.83
CA ILE A 494 -23.40 -23.76 -13.15
C ILE A 494 -24.87 -24.16 -12.99
N ASP A 495 -25.30 -25.23 -13.66
CA ASP A 495 -26.72 -25.61 -13.69
C ASP A 495 -26.91 -27.15 -13.66
N PRO A 496 -27.42 -27.70 -12.55
CA PRO A 496 -27.66 -29.13 -12.42
C PRO A 496 -28.74 -29.67 -13.38
N GLU A 497 -29.70 -28.84 -13.80
CA GLU A 497 -30.79 -29.29 -14.71
C GLU A 497 -30.24 -29.53 -16.12
N LEU A 498 -29.29 -28.70 -16.56
CA LEU A 498 -28.62 -28.94 -17.86
C LEU A 498 -27.84 -30.27 -17.85
N LEU A 499 -27.16 -30.60 -16.72
CA LEU A 499 -26.45 -31.87 -16.59
C LEU A 499 -27.40 -33.08 -16.68
N LYS A 500 -28.66 -32.93 -16.25
CA LYS A 500 -29.69 -33.95 -16.40
C LYS A 500 -30.12 -34.10 -17.87
N TRP A 501 -30.36 -32.99 -18.57
CA TRP A 501 -30.71 -33.03 -20.01
C TRP A 501 -29.59 -33.63 -20.88
N ILE A 502 -28.34 -33.40 -20.51
CA ILE A 502 -27.17 -34.03 -21.14
C ILE A 502 -27.23 -35.56 -20.95
N ARG A 503 -27.46 -36.03 -19.75
CA ARG A 503 -27.56 -37.45 -19.43
C ARG A 503 -28.73 -38.12 -20.14
N ASP A 504 -29.83 -37.38 -20.33
CA ASP A 504 -31.00 -37.82 -21.07
C ASP A 504 -30.79 -37.83 -22.60
N GLY A 505 -29.61 -37.36 -23.05
CA GLY A 505 -29.27 -37.33 -24.47
C GLY A 505 -30.07 -36.33 -25.32
N LYS A 506 -30.65 -35.31 -24.68
CA LYS A 506 -31.45 -34.29 -25.38
C LYS A 506 -30.58 -33.42 -26.30
N TYR A 507 -31.19 -32.79 -27.26
CA TYR A 507 -30.60 -31.69 -28.00
C TYR A 507 -30.72 -30.42 -27.17
N ILE A 508 -29.63 -29.66 -27.05
CA ILE A 508 -29.57 -28.46 -26.21
C ILE A 508 -28.97 -27.32 -27.01
N PHE A 509 -29.71 -26.22 -27.14
CA PHE A 509 -29.16 -24.95 -27.60
C PHE A 509 -28.78 -24.10 -26.41
N LEU A 510 -27.48 -23.83 -26.22
CA LEU A 510 -27.04 -22.64 -25.48
C LEU A 510 -27.01 -21.47 -26.45
N TYR A 511 -27.61 -20.35 -26.08
CA TYR A 511 -27.62 -19.20 -26.98
C TYR A 511 -27.59 -17.88 -26.23
N GLY A 512 -27.14 -16.82 -26.90
CA GLY A 512 -27.09 -15.48 -26.37
C GLY A 512 -27.23 -14.40 -27.41
N GLY A 513 -27.56 -13.22 -26.98
CA GLY A 513 -27.76 -12.04 -27.79
C GLY A 513 -28.37 -10.92 -26.97
N ASP A 514 -28.22 -9.67 -27.40
CA ASP A 514 -28.78 -8.48 -26.72
C ASP A 514 -29.99 -7.88 -27.48
N ASP A 515 -30.39 -8.51 -28.59
CA ASP A 515 -31.56 -8.13 -29.39
C ASP A 515 -32.73 -9.10 -29.15
N VAL A 516 -33.79 -8.60 -28.53
CA VAL A 516 -35.03 -9.37 -28.25
C VAL A 516 -35.68 -9.92 -29.50
N GLU A 517 -35.67 -9.16 -30.62
CA GLU A 517 -36.27 -9.60 -31.89
C GLU A 517 -35.52 -10.80 -32.48
N TRP A 518 -34.19 -10.76 -32.42
CA TRP A 518 -33.38 -11.90 -32.83
C TRP A 518 -33.68 -13.12 -31.95
N VAL A 519 -33.77 -12.95 -30.62
CA VAL A 519 -34.09 -14.01 -29.66
C VAL A 519 -35.47 -14.64 -30.00
N ARG A 520 -36.49 -13.85 -30.27
CA ARG A 520 -37.84 -14.33 -30.67
C ARG A 520 -37.76 -15.14 -31.94
N LYS A 521 -37.10 -14.62 -32.98
CA LYS A 521 -36.95 -15.31 -34.25
C LYS A 521 -36.20 -16.64 -34.12
N PHE A 522 -35.10 -16.62 -33.37
CA PHE A 522 -34.28 -17.81 -33.13
C PHE A 522 -35.05 -18.89 -32.38
N THR A 523 -35.67 -18.55 -31.25
CA THR A 523 -36.40 -19.53 -30.43
C THR A 523 -37.61 -20.11 -31.15
N ASN A 524 -38.32 -19.30 -31.90
CA ASN A 524 -39.47 -19.78 -32.73
C ASN A 524 -39.01 -20.70 -33.86
N ALA A 525 -37.95 -20.32 -34.59
CA ALA A 525 -37.40 -21.16 -35.65
C ALA A 525 -36.88 -22.50 -35.12
N ALA A 526 -36.11 -22.47 -34.03
CA ALA A 526 -35.59 -23.68 -33.39
C ALA A 526 -36.71 -24.61 -32.91
N ARG A 527 -37.76 -24.06 -32.31
CA ARG A 527 -38.93 -24.84 -31.85
C ARG A 527 -39.70 -25.45 -33.02
N THR A 528 -39.89 -24.71 -34.11
CA THR A 528 -40.54 -25.18 -35.31
C THR A 528 -39.77 -26.35 -35.95
N VAL A 529 -38.46 -26.19 -36.09
CA VAL A 529 -37.57 -27.23 -36.61
C VAL A 529 -37.58 -28.48 -35.72
N ALA A 530 -37.48 -28.31 -34.38
CA ALA A 530 -37.50 -29.42 -33.44
C ALA A 530 -38.81 -30.22 -33.51
N THR A 531 -39.94 -29.54 -33.65
CA THR A 531 -41.25 -30.15 -33.79
C THR A 531 -41.34 -30.92 -35.09
N ALA A 532 -40.92 -30.32 -36.19
CA ALA A 532 -40.94 -30.96 -37.53
C ALA A 532 -39.98 -32.15 -37.62
N ALA A 533 -38.80 -32.05 -37.03
CA ALA A 533 -37.80 -33.11 -36.96
C ALA A 533 -38.08 -34.18 -35.87
N ARG A 534 -39.07 -33.96 -35.02
CA ARG A 534 -39.43 -34.81 -33.86
C ARG A 534 -38.26 -35.11 -32.94
N ILE A 535 -37.48 -34.07 -32.60
CA ILE A 535 -36.34 -34.19 -31.69
C ILE A 535 -36.66 -33.54 -30.32
N PRO A 536 -36.16 -34.09 -29.19
CA PRO A 536 -36.29 -33.47 -27.87
C PRO A 536 -35.27 -32.31 -27.76
N LEU A 537 -35.74 -31.08 -27.96
CA LEU A 537 -34.89 -29.89 -27.92
C LEU A 537 -35.19 -29.03 -26.71
N GLU A 538 -34.13 -28.71 -25.95
CA GLU A 538 -34.14 -27.69 -24.91
C GLU A 538 -33.34 -26.47 -25.35
N MET A 539 -33.72 -25.28 -24.87
CA MET A 539 -33.04 -24.03 -25.21
C MET A 539 -32.73 -23.24 -23.93
N VAL A 540 -31.51 -22.79 -23.79
CA VAL A 540 -31.04 -22.06 -22.62
C VAL A 540 -30.42 -20.73 -23.05
N TYR A 541 -30.99 -19.65 -22.55
CA TYR A 541 -30.42 -18.33 -22.77
C TYR A 541 -29.34 -18.05 -21.73
N VAL A 542 -28.11 -17.78 -22.18
CA VAL A 542 -26.95 -17.48 -21.35
C VAL A 542 -26.71 -15.98 -21.25
N GLY A 543 -27.05 -15.21 -22.32
CA GLY A 543 -26.78 -13.77 -22.35
C GLY A 543 -25.35 -13.43 -22.76
N LYS A 544 -24.91 -12.26 -22.33
CA LYS A 544 -23.56 -11.70 -22.57
C LYS A 544 -22.91 -11.21 -21.29
N SER A 545 -21.57 -11.26 -21.22
CA SER A 545 -20.82 -10.82 -20.04
C SER A 545 -20.90 -9.30 -19.79
N SER A 546 -20.87 -8.51 -20.86
CA SER A 546 -20.57 -7.08 -20.83
C SER A 546 -21.78 -6.14 -20.75
N LYS A 547 -23.02 -6.64 -20.84
CA LYS A 547 -24.23 -5.80 -20.98
C LYS A 547 -25.36 -6.24 -20.05
N ARG A 548 -25.09 -6.26 -18.74
CA ARG A 548 -26.04 -6.78 -17.72
C ARG A 548 -27.46 -6.23 -17.84
N ASP A 549 -27.65 -4.95 -18.08
CA ASP A 549 -28.99 -4.34 -18.18
C ASP A 549 -29.74 -4.76 -19.45
N LYS A 550 -29.02 -4.93 -20.57
CA LYS A 550 -29.64 -5.47 -21.80
C LYS A 550 -29.99 -6.93 -21.60
N VAL A 551 -29.11 -7.72 -21.01
CA VAL A 551 -29.36 -9.14 -20.69
C VAL A 551 -30.57 -9.28 -19.78
N ARG A 552 -30.70 -8.47 -18.72
CA ARG A 552 -31.89 -8.47 -17.84
C ARG A 552 -33.17 -8.17 -18.60
N ARG A 553 -33.15 -7.21 -19.53
CA ARG A 553 -34.33 -6.90 -20.38
C ARG A 553 -34.72 -8.08 -21.28
N VAL A 554 -33.71 -8.73 -21.87
CA VAL A 554 -33.96 -9.93 -22.69
C VAL A 554 -34.50 -11.08 -21.86
N MET A 555 -33.94 -11.32 -20.66
CA MET A 555 -34.44 -12.32 -19.69
C MET A 555 -35.89 -12.06 -19.29
N ALA A 556 -36.23 -10.80 -19.02
CA ALA A 556 -37.60 -10.42 -18.72
C ALA A 556 -38.58 -10.74 -19.88
N ALA A 557 -38.19 -10.47 -21.12
CA ALA A 557 -38.95 -10.82 -22.29
C ALA A 557 -39.11 -12.35 -22.46
N ILE A 558 -38.02 -13.11 -22.26
CA ILE A 558 -38.03 -14.58 -22.30
C ILE A 558 -38.98 -15.15 -21.25
N ALA A 559 -38.95 -14.61 -20.02
CA ALA A 559 -39.82 -15.05 -18.93
C ALA A 559 -41.31 -14.79 -19.23
N VAL A 560 -41.66 -13.59 -19.72
CA VAL A 560 -43.03 -13.19 -20.04
C VAL A 560 -43.57 -14.02 -21.19
N GLU A 561 -42.80 -14.20 -22.23
CA GLU A 561 -43.20 -14.87 -23.49
C GLU A 561 -42.95 -16.38 -23.46
N LYS A 562 -42.32 -16.90 -22.39
CA LYS A 562 -41.97 -18.32 -22.23
C LYS A 562 -41.17 -18.87 -23.42
N LEU A 563 -40.19 -18.09 -23.86
CA LEU A 563 -39.44 -18.44 -25.10
C LEU A 563 -38.43 -19.57 -24.86
N SER A 564 -37.81 -19.66 -23.70
CA SER A 564 -36.84 -20.69 -23.36
C SER A 564 -36.55 -20.71 -21.85
N TYR A 565 -35.75 -21.67 -21.43
CA TYR A 565 -35.08 -21.62 -20.11
C TYR A 565 -33.99 -20.56 -20.12
N PHE A 566 -33.64 -20.01 -18.94
CA PHE A 566 -32.56 -19.04 -18.78
C PHE A 566 -32.02 -19.07 -17.34
N TRP A 567 -30.78 -18.72 -17.15
CA TRP A 567 -30.20 -18.59 -15.81
C TRP A 567 -30.68 -17.30 -15.15
N GLN A 568 -31.37 -17.44 -14.02
CA GLN A 568 -31.88 -16.27 -13.28
C GLN A 568 -30.79 -15.48 -12.60
N ASP A 569 -29.74 -16.17 -12.12
CA ASP A 569 -28.60 -15.56 -11.45
C ASP A 569 -27.55 -15.08 -12.47
N MET A 570 -27.30 -13.77 -12.43
CA MET A 570 -26.29 -13.13 -13.28
C MET A 570 -24.87 -13.59 -12.95
N THR A 571 -24.62 -14.08 -11.74
CA THR A 571 -23.34 -14.68 -11.33
C THR A 571 -23.02 -15.92 -12.17
N MET A 572 -24.05 -16.74 -12.52
CA MET A 572 -23.87 -17.92 -13.38
C MET A 572 -23.53 -17.53 -14.81
N VAL A 573 -24.14 -16.45 -15.33
CA VAL A 573 -23.78 -15.87 -16.64
C VAL A 573 -22.33 -15.39 -16.64
N TRP A 574 -21.93 -14.65 -15.59
CA TRP A 574 -20.57 -14.19 -15.41
C TRP A 574 -19.58 -15.38 -15.33
N PHE A 575 -19.93 -16.42 -14.57
CA PHE A 575 -19.08 -17.59 -14.38
C PHE A 575 -18.86 -18.38 -15.67
N PHE A 576 -19.90 -18.52 -16.49
CA PHE A 576 -19.78 -19.15 -17.82
C PHE A 576 -18.72 -18.44 -18.70
N TRP A 577 -18.79 -17.13 -18.80
CA TRP A 577 -17.85 -16.35 -19.61
C TRP A 577 -16.45 -16.33 -19.01
N THR A 578 -16.34 -16.18 -17.70
CA THR A 578 -15.06 -16.22 -16.96
C THR A 578 -14.38 -17.57 -17.11
N ARG A 579 -15.13 -18.67 -17.12
CA ARG A 579 -14.59 -20.01 -17.38
C ARG A 579 -14.03 -20.12 -18.79
N LEU A 580 -14.73 -19.63 -19.79
CA LEU A 580 -14.25 -19.61 -21.17
C LEU A 580 -12.98 -18.78 -21.35
N GLU A 581 -12.95 -17.58 -20.78
CA GLU A 581 -11.72 -16.75 -20.76
C GLU A 581 -10.59 -17.48 -20.04
N SER A 582 -10.88 -18.15 -18.94
CA SER A 582 -9.88 -18.90 -18.16
C SER A 582 -9.32 -20.09 -18.93
N MET A 583 -10.13 -20.78 -19.74
CA MET A 583 -9.65 -21.84 -20.64
C MET A 583 -8.63 -21.28 -21.63
N LEU A 584 -8.91 -20.13 -22.22
CA LEU A 584 -7.98 -19.46 -23.14
C LEU A 584 -6.67 -19.09 -22.43
N PHE A 585 -6.76 -18.42 -21.26
CA PHE A 585 -5.57 -17.97 -20.53
C PHE A 585 -4.76 -19.12 -19.94
N SER A 586 -5.39 -20.20 -19.49
CA SER A 586 -4.72 -21.41 -19.02
C SER A 586 -3.86 -22.03 -20.12
N LYS A 587 -4.41 -22.21 -21.33
CA LYS A 587 -3.67 -22.73 -22.49
C LYS A 587 -2.53 -21.77 -22.92
N ILE A 588 -2.73 -20.44 -22.84
CA ILE A 588 -1.68 -19.45 -23.12
C ILE A 588 -0.57 -19.54 -22.07
N GLN A 589 -0.91 -19.67 -20.79
CA GLN A 589 0.04 -19.77 -19.68
C GLN A 589 0.94 -21.01 -19.80
N LEU A 590 0.39 -22.13 -20.29
CA LEU A 590 1.12 -23.37 -20.56
C LEU A 590 1.95 -23.32 -21.85
N GLY A 591 1.95 -22.21 -22.60
CA GLY A 591 2.61 -22.10 -23.91
C GLY A 591 1.96 -22.98 -25.00
N ARG A 592 0.72 -23.43 -24.78
CA ARG A 592 -0.03 -24.31 -25.68
C ARG A 592 -1.13 -23.54 -26.45
N ALA A 593 -0.92 -22.27 -26.70
CA ALA A 593 -1.80 -21.46 -27.53
C ALA A 593 -1.58 -21.77 -29.03
N ASP A 594 -1.45 -23.07 -29.36
CA ASP A 594 -1.29 -23.47 -30.76
C ASP A 594 -2.58 -23.15 -31.56
N ASP A 595 -2.42 -22.42 -32.64
CA ASP A 595 -3.51 -22.07 -33.53
C ASP A 595 -4.06 -23.30 -34.28
N LEU A 596 -3.41 -24.47 -34.19
CA LEU A 596 -3.86 -25.74 -34.75
C LEU A 596 -4.69 -26.58 -33.76
N ASP A 597 -4.75 -26.21 -32.47
CA ASP A 597 -5.57 -26.92 -31.47
C ASP A 597 -7.07 -26.69 -31.75
N PRO A 598 -7.83 -27.75 -32.11
CA PRO A 598 -9.27 -27.61 -32.43
C PRO A 598 -10.10 -27.04 -31.27
N MET A 599 -9.76 -27.43 -30.02
CA MET A 599 -10.47 -26.90 -28.84
C MET A 599 -10.19 -25.40 -28.65
N MET A 600 -8.96 -24.98 -28.89
CA MET A 600 -8.61 -23.56 -28.83
C MET A 600 -9.36 -22.73 -29.85
N GLN A 601 -9.57 -23.28 -31.06
CA GLN A 601 -10.38 -22.62 -32.08
C GLN A 601 -11.84 -22.45 -31.64
N GLU A 602 -12.45 -23.49 -31.08
CA GLU A 602 -13.82 -23.43 -30.58
C GLU A 602 -13.98 -22.45 -29.39
N ILE A 603 -13.02 -22.42 -28.46
CA ILE A 603 -12.99 -21.45 -27.36
C ILE A 603 -12.93 -20.02 -27.92
N LYS A 604 -11.98 -19.76 -28.84
CA LYS A 604 -11.84 -18.46 -29.50
C LYS A 604 -13.10 -18.02 -30.20
N LYS A 605 -13.74 -18.89 -30.96
CA LYS A 605 -15.02 -18.59 -31.65
C LYS A 605 -16.07 -18.13 -30.63
N LEU A 606 -16.30 -18.93 -29.61
CA LEU A 606 -17.35 -18.64 -28.62
C LEU A 606 -17.10 -17.32 -27.86
N ILE A 607 -15.86 -17.05 -27.46
CA ILE A 607 -15.48 -15.76 -26.84
C ILE A 607 -15.74 -14.58 -27.79
N SER A 608 -15.47 -14.75 -29.10
CA SER A 608 -15.67 -13.67 -30.07
C SER A 608 -17.15 -13.29 -30.25
N TYR A 609 -18.07 -14.21 -30.01
CA TYR A 609 -19.51 -13.98 -30.13
C TYR A 609 -20.10 -13.14 -28.98
N ASP A 610 -19.41 -13.01 -27.88
CA ASP A 610 -19.89 -12.17 -26.74
C ASP A 610 -20.15 -10.71 -27.16
N ARG A 611 -19.58 -10.23 -28.24
CA ARG A 611 -19.62 -8.80 -28.60
C ARG A 611 -20.68 -8.41 -29.60
N ASN A 612 -20.90 -9.17 -30.68
CA ASN A 612 -21.73 -8.74 -31.79
C ASN A 612 -22.81 -9.77 -32.17
N GLY A 613 -24.05 -9.32 -32.19
CA GLY A 613 -25.20 -10.13 -32.66
C GLY A 613 -25.57 -11.26 -31.69
N GLY A 614 -26.40 -12.18 -32.17
CA GLY A 614 -26.69 -13.41 -31.46
C GLY A 614 -25.67 -14.50 -31.75
N TRP A 615 -25.68 -15.55 -30.94
CA TRP A 615 -24.88 -16.75 -31.13
C TRP A 615 -25.66 -17.96 -30.61
N ALA A 616 -25.31 -19.14 -31.05
CA ALA A 616 -25.84 -20.38 -30.52
C ALA A 616 -24.84 -21.53 -30.62
N LEU A 617 -24.85 -22.39 -29.62
CA LEU A 617 -24.12 -23.64 -29.58
C LEU A 617 -25.14 -24.78 -29.47
N LEU A 618 -25.13 -25.69 -30.43
CA LEU A 618 -25.99 -26.89 -30.43
C LEU A 618 -25.20 -28.07 -29.89
N SER A 619 -25.76 -28.81 -28.95
CA SER A 619 -25.24 -30.11 -28.53
C SER A 619 -26.30 -31.20 -28.61
N LYS A 620 -25.84 -32.45 -28.68
CA LYS A 620 -26.63 -33.66 -28.49
C LYS A 620 -26.05 -34.41 -27.30
N GLY A 621 -26.75 -34.35 -26.19
CA GLY A 621 -26.15 -34.76 -24.93
C GLY A 621 -24.86 -33.99 -24.69
N SER A 622 -23.75 -34.69 -24.42
CA SER A 622 -22.42 -34.16 -24.21
C SER A 622 -21.74 -33.57 -25.45
N HIS A 623 -22.09 -34.13 -26.64
CA HIS A 623 -21.40 -33.83 -27.89
C HIS A 623 -21.84 -32.48 -28.48
N ILE A 624 -20.91 -31.55 -28.66
CA ILE A 624 -21.15 -30.26 -29.31
C ILE A 624 -21.15 -30.48 -30.83
N VAL A 625 -22.28 -30.18 -31.48
CA VAL A 625 -22.51 -30.39 -32.93
C VAL A 625 -22.09 -29.16 -33.73
N VAL A 626 -22.54 -27.96 -33.28
CA VAL A 626 -22.30 -26.70 -33.98
C VAL A 626 -22.06 -25.59 -32.95
N ASN A 627 -21.07 -24.76 -33.19
CA ASN A 627 -20.79 -23.52 -32.50
C ASN A 627 -20.81 -22.37 -33.51
N ALA A 628 -21.84 -21.53 -33.51
CA ALA A 628 -22.17 -20.65 -34.60
C ALA A 628 -22.54 -19.22 -34.20
N HIS A 629 -22.16 -18.28 -35.04
CA HIS A 629 -22.64 -16.90 -34.95
C HIS A 629 -24.11 -16.80 -35.38
N GLY A 630 -24.85 -15.83 -34.85
CA GLY A 630 -26.26 -15.62 -35.12
C GLY A 630 -26.61 -15.39 -36.59
N THR A 631 -25.68 -14.85 -37.38
CA THR A 631 -25.85 -14.63 -38.83
C THR A 631 -25.83 -15.90 -39.65
N THR A 632 -25.34 -17.00 -39.10
CA THR A 632 -25.31 -18.29 -39.82
C THR A 632 -26.29 -19.30 -39.21
N VAL A 633 -26.44 -19.32 -37.87
CA VAL A 633 -27.31 -20.30 -37.21
C VAL A 633 -28.81 -20.03 -37.47
N LEU A 634 -29.23 -18.76 -37.45
CA LEU A 634 -30.64 -18.42 -37.69
C LEU A 634 -31.08 -18.71 -39.12
N PRO A 635 -30.34 -18.32 -40.19
CA PRO A 635 -30.63 -18.76 -41.54
C PRO A 635 -30.69 -20.29 -41.71
N ALA A 636 -29.72 -21.01 -41.08
CA ALA A 636 -29.73 -22.48 -41.14
C ALA A 636 -31.03 -23.11 -40.59
N LEU A 637 -31.61 -22.51 -39.52
CA LEU A 637 -32.91 -22.94 -38.99
C LEU A 637 -34.08 -22.53 -39.89
N LEU A 638 -34.06 -21.34 -40.46
CA LEU A 638 -35.12 -20.83 -41.32
C LEU A 638 -35.18 -21.56 -42.66
N GLU A 639 -34.05 -22.05 -43.17
CA GLU A 639 -33.93 -22.82 -44.40
C GLU A 639 -34.13 -24.33 -44.19
N TYR A 640 -34.90 -24.73 -43.16
CA TYR A 640 -35.18 -26.15 -42.84
C TYR A 640 -35.59 -26.99 -44.02
N ASP A 641 -36.43 -26.45 -44.91
CA ASP A 641 -36.91 -27.13 -46.09
C ASP A 641 -35.81 -27.55 -47.08
N MET A 642 -34.66 -26.88 -47.04
CA MET A 642 -33.53 -27.19 -47.92
C MET A 642 -32.73 -28.42 -47.49
N TRP A 643 -32.86 -28.85 -46.23
CA TRP A 643 -32.05 -29.93 -45.66
C TRP A 643 -32.85 -31.02 -44.92
N LYS A 644 -34.16 -30.85 -44.74
CA LYS A 644 -35.03 -31.80 -44.01
C LYS A 644 -34.98 -33.22 -44.59
N ASP A 645 -34.88 -33.36 -45.93
CA ASP A 645 -34.87 -34.68 -46.59
C ASP A 645 -33.61 -35.50 -46.24
N HIS A 646 -32.52 -34.84 -45.85
CA HIS A 646 -31.28 -35.49 -45.43
C HIS A 646 -31.36 -36.07 -44.01
N ILE A 647 -32.33 -35.65 -43.19
CA ILE A 647 -32.48 -36.12 -41.81
C ILE A 647 -32.73 -37.62 -41.76
N LEU A 648 -33.50 -38.15 -42.70
CA LEU A 648 -33.81 -39.58 -42.75
C LEU A 648 -32.56 -40.44 -43.00
N THR A 649 -31.58 -39.89 -43.73
CA THR A 649 -30.39 -40.66 -44.15
C THR A 649 -29.18 -40.41 -43.27
N LYS A 650 -28.98 -39.18 -42.79
CA LYS A 650 -27.77 -38.77 -42.06
C LYS A 650 -28.01 -38.42 -40.58
N GLY A 651 -29.29 -38.41 -40.14
CA GLY A 651 -29.65 -37.87 -38.84
C GLY A 651 -29.72 -36.35 -38.77
N PHE A 652 -30.34 -35.81 -37.73
CA PHE A 652 -30.54 -34.37 -37.55
C PHE A 652 -29.23 -33.60 -37.40
N ASP A 653 -28.38 -34.05 -36.50
CA ASP A 653 -27.09 -33.43 -36.15
C ASP A 653 -26.20 -33.22 -37.39
N THR A 654 -25.98 -34.28 -38.16
CA THR A 654 -25.14 -34.21 -39.37
C THR A 654 -25.78 -33.35 -40.45
N SER A 655 -27.11 -33.47 -40.67
CA SER A 655 -27.83 -32.71 -41.69
C SER A 655 -27.83 -31.20 -41.38
N PHE A 656 -28.06 -30.82 -40.12
CA PHE A 656 -28.00 -29.45 -39.68
C PHE A 656 -26.58 -28.88 -39.82
N LYS A 657 -25.57 -29.64 -39.37
CA LYS A 657 -24.17 -29.24 -39.48
C LYS A 657 -23.72 -29.05 -40.93
N ASP A 658 -24.01 -30.01 -41.81
CA ASP A 658 -23.65 -29.92 -43.22
C ASP A 658 -24.25 -28.67 -43.90
N HIS A 659 -25.49 -28.32 -43.55
CA HIS A 659 -26.16 -27.13 -44.10
C HIS A 659 -25.58 -25.85 -43.50
N HIS A 660 -25.38 -25.81 -42.18
CA HIS A 660 -24.74 -24.69 -41.52
C HIS A 660 -23.33 -24.42 -42.06
N ASP A 661 -22.51 -25.47 -42.26
CA ASP A 661 -21.14 -25.33 -42.78
C ASP A 661 -21.11 -24.78 -44.21
N LYS A 662 -22.11 -25.09 -45.03
CA LYS A 662 -22.29 -24.47 -46.35
C LYS A 662 -22.57 -22.97 -46.25
N LEU A 663 -23.48 -22.55 -45.39
CA LEU A 663 -23.77 -21.14 -45.15
C LEU A 663 -22.57 -20.40 -44.58
N HIS A 664 -21.87 -21.03 -43.63
CA HIS A 664 -20.68 -20.48 -43.04
C HIS A 664 -19.55 -20.25 -44.04
N SER A 665 -19.36 -21.15 -44.98
CA SER A 665 -18.34 -21.01 -46.05
C SER A 665 -18.58 -19.83 -46.99
N ILE A 666 -19.83 -19.34 -47.10
CA ILE A 666 -20.21 -18.23 -47.99
C ILE A 666 -20.02 -16.88 -47.29
N ALA A 667 -20.40 -16.78 -46.03
CA ALA A 667 -20.36 -15.54 -45.30
C ALA A 667 -20.17 -15.79 -43.78
N HIS A 668 -19.00 -15.51 -43.27
CA HIS A 668 -18.71 -15.51 -41.83
C HIS A 668 -18.07 -14.19 -41.41
N PRO A 669 -18.46 -13.60 -40.29
CA PRO A 669 -17.78 -12.44 -39.76
C PRO A 669 -16.43 -12.85 -39.19
N CYS A 670 -15.37 -12.05 -39.46
CA CYS A 670 -14.10 -12.22 -38.77
C CYS A 670 -14.21 -11.88 -37.27
N CYS A 671 -13.45 -12.60 -36.47
CA CYS A 671 -13.48 -12.46 -35.02
C CYS A 671 -12.83 -11.16 -34.53
N ARG A 672 -13.39 -10.62 -33.48
CA ARG A 672 -12.81 -9.51 -32.72
C ARG A 672 -12.79 -9.90 -31.26
N PHE A 673 -11.60 -9.81 -30.63
CA PHE A 673 -11.44 -10.08 -29.20
C PHE A 673 -11.21 -8.77 -28.45
N GLU A 674 -11.81 -8.65 -27.31
CA GLU A 674 -11.48 -7.60 -26.34
C GLU A 674 -11.23 -8.28 -25.00
N PHE A 675 -10.00 -8.24 -24.58
CA PHE A 675 -9.60 -8.71 -23.27
C PHE A 675 -9.48 -7.50 -22.33
N SER A 676 -10.08 -7.58 -21.17
CA SER A 676 -9.70 -6.65 -20.11
C SER A 676 -8.21 -6.87 -19.84
N THR A 677 -7.41 -5.80 -19.84
CA THR A 677 -5.94 -5.82 -19.64
C THR A 677 -5.49 -6.51 -18.35
N HIS A 678 -6.40 -6.96 -17.54
CA HIS A 678 -6.24 -7.43 -16.18
C HIS A 678 -6.16 -8.95 -16.05
N GLY A 679 -6.45 -9.70 -17.11
CA GLY A 679 -6.66 -11.16 -17.03
C GLY A 679 -5.46 -12.07 -17.35
N GLY A 680 -4.26 -11.51 -17.55
CA GLY A 680 -3.09 -12.31 -17.88
C GLY A 680 -2.25 -11.71 -19.02
N ARG A 681 -1.19 -12.41 -19.41
CA ARG A 681 -0.33 -11.98 -20.51
C ARG A 681 -1.03 -12.25 -21.85
N ILE A 682 -1.49 -11.18 -22.51
CA ILE A 682 -2.07 -11.28 -23.86
C ILE A 682 -0.93 -11.63 -24.84
N PRO A 683 -1.11 -12.62 -25.74
CA PRO A 683 -0.11 -12.97 -26.74
C PRO A 683 0.23 -11.78 -27.65
N GLU A 684 1.45 -11.72 -28.13
CA GLU A 684 1.89 -10.70 -29.08
C GLU A 684 1.24 -10.88 -30.47
N GLY A 685 0.90 -12.10 -30.83
CA GLY A 685 0.19 -12.44 -32.06
C GLY A 685 -0.89 -13.50 -31.81
N MET A 686 -1.98 -13.40 -32.55
CA MET A 686 -3.09 -14.34 -32.52
C MET A 686 -3.66 -14.48 -33.93
N LYS A 687 -4.08 -15.69 -34.35
CA LYS A 687 -4.80 -15.88 -35.59
C LYS A 687 -6.30 -15.87 -35.37
N CYS A 688 -7.02 -15.31 -36.34
CA CYS A 688 -8.46 -15.38 -36.38
C CYS A 688 -8.90 -16.85 -36.54
N PRO A 689 -9.76 -17.40 -35.68
CA PRO A 689 -10.21 -18.78 -35.78
C PRO A 689 -11.07 -19.04 -37.04
N GLU A 690 -11.62 -18.02 -37.64
CA GLU A 690 -12.46 -18.13 -38.86
C GLU A 690 -11.62 -18.09 -40.13
N CYS A 691 -10.83 -17.04 -40.34
CA CYS A 691 -10.10 -16.84 -41.58
C CYS A 691 -8.59 -17.17 -41.50
N GLN A 692 -8.08 -17.58 -40.37
CA GLN A 692 -6.69 -17.96 -40.07
C GLN A 692 -5.63 -16.86 -40.32
N ARG A 693 -6.05 -15.62 -40.63
CA ARG A 693 -5.14 -14.49 -40.78
C ARG A 693 -4.65 -14.01 -39.40
N VAL A 694 -3.43 -13.49 -39.38
CA VAL A 694 -2.88 -12.86 -38.18
C VAL A 694 -3.70 -11.62 -37.82
N MET A 695 -4.13 -11.52 -36.57
CA MET A 695 -4.92 -10.40 -36.05
C MET A 695 -3.99 -9.28 -35.59
N GLU A 696 -4.41 -8.06 -35.82
CA GLU A 696 -3.74 -6.87 -35.31
C GLU A 696 -4.18 -6.58 -33.88
N LYS A 697 -3.23 -6.14 -33.06
CA LYS A 697 -3.46 -5.77 -31.65
C LYS A 697 -3.60 -4.26 -31.55
N PHE A 698 -4.76 -3.82 -31.06
CA PHE A 698 -5.04 -2.42 -30.78
C PHE A 698 -5.13 -2.19 -29.27
N THR A 699 -4.59 -1.07 -28.80
CA THR A 699 -4.75 -0.62 -27.42
C THR A 699 -5.67 0.60 -27.42
N THR A 700 -6.76 0.54 -26.66
CA THR A 700 -7.73 1.63 -26.50
C THR A 700 -7.79 2.07 -25.04
N PHE A 701 -7.96 3.37 -24.80
CA PHE A 701 -8.23 3.93 -23.49
C PHE A 701 -9.73 4.24 -23.42
N CYS A 702 -10.42 3.64 -22.45
CA CYS A 702 -11.83 3.92 -22.17
C CYS A 702 -11.94 4.63 -20.82
N CYS A 703 -12.91 5.56 -20.71
CA CYS A 703 -13.26 6.15 -19.42
C CYS A 703 -13.92 5.08 -18.53
N CYS A 704 -13.61 5.09 -17.24
CA CYS A 704 -14.18 4.15 -16.26
C CYS A 704 -15.71 4.27 -16.10
N HIS A 705 -16.33 5.34 -16.59
CA HIS A 705 -17.76 5.56 -16.61
C HIS A 705 -18.45 5.10 -17.92
N ASP A 706 -17.69 4.52 -18.84
CA ASP A 706 -18.27 3.99 -20.07
C ASP A 706 -18.89 2.62 -19.77
N ASP A 707 -20.23 2.49 -19.91
CA ASP A 707 -21.01 1.27 -19.62
C ASP A 707 -20.57 0.04 -20.44
N ASN A 708 -19.60 0.21 -21.33
CA ASN A 708 -19.04 -0.83 -22.16
C ASN A 708 -17.78 -1.50 -21.57
N VAL A 709 -17.31 -1.10 -20.38
CA VAL A 709 -16.14 -1.72 -19.74
C VAL A 709 -16.61 -2.82 -18.78
N PRO A 710 -16.29 -4.11 -19.05
CA PRO A 710 -16.65 -5.20 -18.14
C PRO A 710 -15.89 -5.03 -16.81
N GLY A 711 -16.61 -4.82 -15.72
CA GLY A 711 -16.04 -4.94 -14.36
C GLY A 711 -15.85 -3.68 -13.55
N THR A 712 -16.33 -2.52 -13.99
CA THR A 712 -16.34 -1.31 -13.13
C THR A 712 -17.77 -0.95 -12.77
N GLN A 713 -18.31 -1.57 -11.73
CA GLN A 713 -19.37 -0.96 -10.91
C GLN A 713 -18.75 -0.57 -9.57
N TYR A 714 -18.78 0.75 -9.30
CA TYR A 714 -18.50 1.31 -7.98
C TYR A 714 -19.59 0.89 -6.97
#